data_0fe97a4c16b36c6fde7e63fdb1463b4f
#
_entry.id   0fe97a4c16b36c6fde7e63fdb1463b4f
#
_cell.length_a   1.000
_cell.length_b   1.000
_cell.length_c   1.000
_cell.angle_alpha   90.00
_cell.angle_beta   90.00
_cell.angle_gamma   90.00
#
_symmetry.space_group_name_H-M   'P 1'
#
loop_
_entity.id
_entity.type
_entity.pdbx_description
1 polymer ?
#
loop_
_entity_poly.entity_id
_entity_poly.type
_entity_poly.pdbx_seq_one_letter_code
_entity_poly.pdbx_strand_id
1 'polypeptide(L)'
;MTSDKNHVKSVTDAGGNTVHYTWDMTRDLMTAFQDAKGNKISYTYDDMERLLSAAQTVTVNGNRETVRNNYSYTDDNLTGIVHNGFAYDFNYNAFGNVSDVSVAGKQAVRYEYEDGNGNLLKVCYGNGAYIRYEYDKQNRIHMVYFKDAADSKEQNLYRYAYDKQGNIYAVKSYEAEKTYYLFYDFLDRLVRVRDELGSTYEYAYDANNCMESMVHTCGTHTMKTVYTYDKDSRETKTKCAKTCERTTEYDKFGRVSRRTWNTTSPYISAYTYIDNGENRYSLPKTIKNGSETLNYTYDANGNIISIKDSAGESTFRYDELNQLIRENNHQLNKTITYAYDLGGNLTVEKEYAFMTAETLPDTPVKTMTGTYDSAWKDKLLSWDGTAMTYDAIGNMLTRGGTTYTWTQGRRLSGVENGKSIKYLYDHTGARVKKTVDNTVTEYQWAGDLLLSEKTDGRIIWYCYDSQANLISVTIRGITYFYVRNVQGDIIALVDADGKVVAVTGELADTVGVQNPFRYKGYYYDNETGMYYLKSRYYVPALKRFICTDEIKYTVASPKDRSFKNLYVYCDNNPYSREDPTGRFWTEVVIGAAMNVVSCGIAAKVTGQSYTGWDIAAAAFSGAIASRSAVWGGIASAIYAGWSAWNNGGTMLEIAINSATAFVGTAGIGSLAGAIGGKDLPRIPENTFNAVYGTGGNLVSSSTNAGIVQTHQYNQYSRTDTLHPYKSATSRCIGGGKRYNPRTGKTSIFKIFQSSTGLIYYVYS
;
A
#
# COMPACT_ATOMS: atom_id res chain seq x y z
N MET A 1 6.69 23.77 18.88
CA MET A 1 7.70 23.07 19.68
C MET A 1 7.35 23.19 21.16
N THR A 2 7.77 22.24 21.98
CA THR A 2 7.74 22.31 23.44
C THR A 2 8.70 23.37 23.95
N SER A 3 8.65 23.73 25.28
CA SER A 3 9.50 24.73 25.86
C SER A 3 11.00 24.43 25.78
N ASP A 4 11.36 23.14 25.83
CA ASP A 4 12.72 22.62 25.67
C ASP A 4 13.18 22.52 24.22
N LYS A 5 12.27 22.80 23.26
CA LYS A 5 12.46 22.70 21.79
C LYS A 5 12.80 21.30 21.25
N ASN A 6 12.66 20.25 22.07
CA ASN A 6 12.99 18.87 21.66
C ASN A 6 11.83 18.16 21.01
N HIS A 7 10.57 18.60 21.25
CA HIS A 7 9.37 17.94 20.78
C HIS A 7 8.47 18.88 20.00
N VAL A 8 7.73 18.32 19.04
CA VAL A 8 6.67 19.02 18.34
C VAL A 8 5.43 19.09 19.24
N LYS A 9 5.02 20.29 19.65
CA LYS A 9 3.78 20.52 20.43
C LYS A 9 2.55 20.60 19.54
N SER A 10 2.68 21.23 18.39
CA SER A 10 1.60 21.38 17.43
C SER A 10 2.13 21.59 16.02
N VAL A 11 1.32 21.23 15.04
CA VAL A 11 1.56 21.49 13.62
C VAL A 11 0.30 22.11 13.06
N THR A 12 0.45 23.25 12.39
CA THR A 12 -0.64 23.93 11.68
C THR A 12 -0.40 23.79 10.18
N ASP A 13 -1.41 23.33 9.47
CA ASP A 13 -1.35 23.22 8.01
C ASP A 13 -1.58 24.59 7.33
N ALA A 14 -1.51 24.60 6.01
CA ALA A 14 -1.73 25.79 5.20
C ALA A 14 -3.17 26.36 5.29
N GLY A 15 -4.14 25.54 5.67
CA GLY A 15 -5.53 25.94 5.88
C GLY A 15 -5.80 26.53 7.27
N GLY A 16 -4.79 26.50 8.17
CA GLY A 16 -4.94 26.94 9.56
C GLY A 16 -5.42 25.82 10.51
N ASN A 17 -5.58 24.59 10.01
CA ASN A 17 -5.96 23.46 10.83
C ASN A 17 -4.77 22.98 11.67
N THR A 18 -4.96 22.82 12.97
CA THR A 18 -3.87 22.53 13.91
C THR A 18 -4.07 21.19 14.60
N VAL A 19 -3.06 20.34 14.52
CA VAL A 19 -2.95 19.12 15.33
C VAL A 19 -2.05 19.37 16.53
N HIS A 20 -2.32 18.69 17.65
CA HIS A 20 -1.58 18.87 18.90
C HIS A 20 -1.01 17.55 19.41
N TYR A 21 0.16 17.64 20.04
CA TYR A 21 0.87 16.52 20.67
C TYR A 21 1.12 16.85 22.14
N THR A 22 0.84 15.91 23.02
CA THR A 22 1.16 15.99 24.44
C THR A 22 2.26 14.98 24.77
N TRP A 23 3.25 15.39 25.53
CA TRP A 23 4.43 14.62 25.85
C TRP A 23 4.63 14.48 27.35
N ASP A 24 5.06 13.31 27.80
CA ASP A 24 5.74 13.13 29.07
C ASP A 24 7.20 13.54 28.87
N MET A 25 7.54 14.73 29.38
CA MET A 25 8.86 15.33 29.16
C MET A 25 9.98 14.62 29.93
N THR A 26 9.64 13.80 30.94
CA THR A 26 10.61 13.06 31.73
C THR A 26 11.07 11.81 31.01
N ARG A 27 10.14 11.12 30.35
CA ARG A 27 10.38 9.84 29.65
C ARG A 27 10.42 9.99 28.12
N ASP A 28 10.27 11.20 27.60
CA ASP A 28 10.26 11.45 26.14
C ASP A 28 9.13 10.73 25.38
N LEU A 29 7.98 10.46 26.03
CA LEU A 29 6.89 9.68 25.48
C LEU A 29 5.71 10.56 25.08
N MET A 30 5.15 10.33 23.88
CA MET A 30 3.91 10.98 23.46
C MET A 30 2.71 10.38 24.19
N THR A 31 2.08 11.17 25.08
CA THR A 31 0.94 10.73 25.89
C THR A 31 -0.41 11.03 25.26
N ALA A 32 -0.46 11.94 24.29
CA ALA A 32 -1.67 12.15 23.51
C ALA A 32 -1.39 12.78 22.14
N PHE A 33 -2.28 12.47 21.21
CA PHE A 33 -2.44 13.13 19.91
C PHE A 33 -3.85 13.70 19.81
N GLN A 34 -4.00 14.92 19.34
CA GLN A 34 -5.30 15.55 19.08
C GLN A 34 -5.33 16.02 17.63
N ASP A 35 -6.34 15.58 16.89
CA ASP A 35 -6.53 15.97 15.50
C ASP A 35 -7.06 17.41 15.38
N ALA A 36 -7.19 17.92 14.17
CA ALA A 36 -7.61 19.29 13.90
C ALA A 36 -9.10 19.54 14.23
N LYS A 37 -9.92 18.51 14.38
CA LYS A 37 -11.31 18.61 14.87
C LYS A 37 -11.41 18.57 16.39
N GLY A 38 -10.29 18.35 17.09
CA GLY A 38 -10.26 18.28 18.55
C GLY A 38 -10.41 16.87 19.11
N ASN A 39 -10.51 15.84 18.29
CA ASN A 39 -10.60 14.45 18.72
C ASN A 39 -9.25 14.00 19.29
N LYS A 40 -9.26 13.41 20.48
CA LYS A 40 -8.04 13.11 21.22
C LYS A 40 -7.85 11.61 21.43
N ILE A 41 -6.69 11.08 20.99
CA ILE A 41 -6.19 9.76 21.33
C ILE A 41 -5.23 9.91 22.50
N SER A 42 -5.38 9.10 23.53
CA SER A 42 -4.51 9.05 24.72
C SER A 42 -3.74 7.74 24.75
N TYR A 43 -2.48 7.81 25.15
CA TYR A 43 -1.56 6.68 25.21
C TYR A 43 -1.09 6.46 26.65
N THR A 44 -0.97 5.19 27.05
CA THR A 44 -0.37 4.81 28.34
C THR A 44 0.79 3.85 28.07
N TYR A 45 1.77 3.87 28.98
CA TYR A 45 3.01 3.11 28.86
C TYR A 45 3.34 2.43 30.18
N ASP A 46 4.06 1.34 30.13
CA ASP A 46 4.65 0.71 31.32
C ASP A 46 5.96 1.39 31.75
N ASP A 47 6.59 0.84 32.79
CA ASP A 47 7.86 1.36 33.32
C ASP A 47 9.05 1.12 32.37
N MET A 48 8.91 0.21 31.40
CA MET A 48 9.88 -0.04 30.33
C MET A 48 9.59 0.79 29.07
N GLU A 49 8.69 1.78 29.17
CA GLU A 49 8.30 2.70 28.08
C GLU A 49 7.57 2.02 26.91
N ARG A 50 7.05 0.81 27.08
CA ARG A 50 6.29 0.09 26.06
C ARG A 50 4.81 0.53 26.12
N LEU A 51 4.18 0.64 24.95
CA LEU A 51 2.79 1.10 24.82
C LEU A 51 1.80 0.10 25.42
N LEU A 52 1.11 0.47 26.50
CA LEU A 52 0.06 -0.37 27.12
C LEU A 52 -1.31 -0.15 26.51
N SER A 53 -1.65 1.06 26.13
CA SER A 53 -2.95 1.33 25.48
C SER A 53 -2.97 2.54 24.59
N ALA A 54 -3.85 2.49 23.57
CA ALA A 54 -4.29 3.62 22.77
C ALA A 54 -5.81 3.73 22.89
N ALA A 55 -6.32 4.86 23.39
CA ALA A 55 -7.73 5.05 23.70
C ALA A 55 -8.27 6.37 23.20
N GLN A 56 -9.50 6.37 22.69
CA GLN A 56 -10.22 7.58 22.27
C GLN A 56 -11.67 7.49 22.69
N THR A 57 -12.18 8.60 23.21
CA THR A 57 -13.62 8.73 23.53
C THR A 57 -14.37 9.13 22.26
N VAL A 58 -15.46 8.44 22.00
CA VAL A 58 -16.33 8.61 20.82
C VAL A 58 -17.79 8.66 21.26
N THR A 59 -18.66 9.13 20.38
CA THR A 59 -20.10 9.16 20.61
C THR A 59 -20.75 8.04 19.80
N VAL A 60 -21.34 7.04 20.48
CA VAL A 60 -22.06 5.93 19.85
C VAL A 60 -23.51 5.96 20.33
N ASN A 61 -24.46 6.08 19.42
CA ASN A 61 -25.90 6.18 19.73
C ASN A 61 -26.23 7.23 20.80
N GLY A 62 -25.54 8.38 20.77
CA GLY A 62 -25.71 9.47 21.73
C GLY A 62 -24.99 9.30 23.06
N ASN A 63 -24.38 8.15 23.35
CA ASN A 63 -23.61 7.90 24.56
C ASN A 63 -22.11 8.09 24.30
N ARG A 64 -21.39 8.58 25.30
CA ARG A 64 -19.93 8.67 25.24
C ARG A 64 -19.31 7.35 25.66
N GLU A 65 -18.61 6.73 24.73
CA GLU A 65 -17.92 5.44 24.91
C GLU A 65 -16.43 5.57 24.63
N THR A 66 -15.63 4.59 25.05
CA THR A 66 -14.19 4.61 24.81
C THR A 66 -13.78 3.42 23.90
N VAL A 67 -13.35 3.74 22.71
CA VAL A 67 -12.63 2.78 21.85
C VAL A 67 -11.20 2.66 22.35
N ARG A 68 -10.77 1.42 22.61
CA ARG A 68 -9.46 1.15 23.20
C ARG A 68 -8.82 -0.10 22.57
N ASN A 69 -7.54 0.01 22.27
CA ASN A 69 -6.67 -1.13 22.04
C ASN A 69 -5.70 -1.25 23.23
N ASN A 70 -5.56 -2.46 23.78
CA ASN A 70 -4.62 -2.75 24.85
C ASN A 70 -3.51 -3.68 24.32
N TYR A 71 -2.31 -3.50 24.82
CA TYR A 71 -1.10 -4.20 24.38
C TYR A 71 -0.47 -4.91 25.58
N SER A 72 -0.03 -6.14 25.40
CA SER A 72 0.67 -6.93 26.41
C SER A 72 2.02 -7.41 25.87
N TYR A 73 2.96 -7.55 26.77
CA TYR A 73 4.34 -7.89 26.43
C TYR A 73 4.88 -8.98 27.36
N THR A 74 5.74 -9.82 26.83
CA THR A 74 6.62 -10.70 27.63
C THR A 74 8.04 -10.36 27.19
N ASP A 75 8.89 -9.98 28.15
CA ASP A 75 10.16 -9.32 27.89
C ASP A 75 9.94 -8.14 26.94
N ASP A 76 10.70 -8.04 25.85
CA ASP A 76 10.53 -6.95 24.85
C ASP A 76 9.56 -7.29 23.72
N ASN A 77 8.98 -8.49 23.73
CA ASN A 77 8.10 -8.96 22.66
C ASN A 77 6.64 -8.59 22.92
N LEU A 78 5.96 -8.05 21.92
CA LEU A 78 4.52 -7.80 21.95
C LEU A 78 3.77 -9.13 21.85
N THR A 79 3.18 -9.59 22.94
CA THR A 79 2.50 -10.89 23.02
C THR A 79 0.99 -10.81 22.84
N GLY A 80 0.39 -9.61 22.90
CA GLY A 80 -1.05 -9.50 22.69
C GLY A 80 -1.52 -8.11 22.30
N ILE A 81 -2.59 -8.09 21.51
CA ILE A 81 -3.37 -6.88 21.19
C ILE A 81 -4.83 -7.20 21.44
N VAL A 82 -5.47 -6.51 22.38
CA VAL A 82 -6.93 -6.61 22.56
C VAL A 82 -7.59 -5.48 21.79
N HIS A 83 -8.41 -5.87 20.82
CA HIS A 83 -9.21 -4.98 19.97
C HIS A 83 -10.67 -5.41 20.00
N ASN A 84 -11.61 -4.50 20.12
CA ASN A 84 -13.07 -4.78 20.13
C ASN A 84 -13.49 -5.91 21.11
N GLY A 85 -12.70 -6.11 22.19
CA GLY A 85 -12.95 -7.12 23.21
C GLY A 85 -12.59 -8.56 22.84
N PHE A 86 -11.79 -8.78 21.77
CA PHE A 86 -11.11 -10.04 21.48
C PHE A 86 -9.60 -9.79 21.31
N ALA A 87 -8.80 -10.86 21.37
CA ALA A 87 -7.34 -10.76 21.33
C ALA A 87 -6.76 -11.28 20.01
N TYR A 88 -5.70 -10.61 19.60
CA TYR A 88 -4.64 -11.15 18.73
C TYR A 88 -3.48 -11.54 19.65
N ASP A 89 -3.10 -12.81 19.68
CA ASP A 89 -2.04 -13.32 20.54
C ASP A 89 -0.84 -13.75 19.68
N PHE A 90 0.37 -13.39 20.12
CA PHE A 90 1.62 -13.63 19.40
C PHE A 90 2.56 -14.46 20.31
N ASN A 91 3.05 -15.58 19.82
CA ASN A 91 4.09 -16.37 20.45
C ASN A 91 5.39 -16.23 19.65
N TYR A 92 6.50 -16.40 20.33
CA TYR A 92 7.84 -16.23 19.77
C TYR A 92 8.68 -17.48 20.04
N ASN A 93 9.61 -17.79 19.14
CA ASN A 93 10.63 -18.79 19.36
C ASN A 93 11.80 -18.21 20.20
N ALA A 94 12.75 -19.07 20.57
CA ALA A 94 13.92 -18.67 21.37
C ALA A 94 14.82 -17.59 20.71
N PHE A 95 14.64 -17.34 19.41
CA PHE A 95 15.38 -16.33 18.65
C PHE A 95 14.61 -15.01 18.47
N GLY A 96 13.42 -14.88 19.08
CA GLY A 96 12.57 -13.69 18.95
C GLY A 96 11.75 -13.61 17.67
N ASN A 97 11.67 -14.68 16.87
CA ASN A 97 10.80 -14.72 15.70
C ASN A 97 9.38 -15.09 16.11
N VAL A 98 8.35 -14.47 15.52
CA VAL A 98 6.97 -14.88 15.72
C VAL A 98 6.79 -16.32 15.28
N SER A 99 6.42 -17.22 16.18
CA SER A 99 6.22 -18.64 15.91
C SER A 99 4.75 -18.99 15.71
N ASP A 100 3.86 -18.23 16.33
CA ASP A 100 2.42 -18.53 16.31
C ASP A 100 1.60 -17.25 16.46
N VAL A 101 0.48 -17.17 15.75
CA VAL A 101 -0.49 -16.08 15.92
C VAL A 101 -1.88 -16.67 16.05
N SER A 102 -2.58 -16.31 17.12
CA SER A 102 -3.97 -16.66 17.35
C SER A 102 -4.88 -15.44 17.28
N VAL A 103 -6.11 -15.63 16.88
CA VAL A 103 -7.17 -14.60 16.86
C VAL A 103 -8.37 -15.13 17.61
N ALA A 104 -8.82 -14.40 18.63
CA ALA A 104 -9.91 -14.82 19.50
C ALA A 104 -9.71 -16.26 20.06
N GLY A 105 -8.47 -16.57 20.46
CA GLY A 105 -8.07 -17.86 21.03
C GLY A 105 -7.96 -19.02 20.01
N LYS A 106 -8.11 -18.76 18.71
CA LYS A 106 -7.94 -19.78 17.65
C LYS A 106 -6.69 -19.49 16.85
N GLN A 107 -5.87 -20.53 16.60
CA GLN A 107 -4.67 -20.41 15.77
C GLN A 107 -5.04 -19.94 14.36
N ALA A 108 -4.49 -18.80 13.96
CA ALA A 108 -4.65 -18.27 12.61
C ALA A 108 -3.47 -18.65 11.71
N VAL A 109 -2.25 -18.58 12.23
CA VAL A 109 -1.04 -18.93 11.48
C VAL A 109 0.06 -19.40 12.44
N ARG A 110 0.86 -20.39 12.00
CA ARG A 110 2.09 -20.83 12.66
C ARG A 110 3.25 -20.77 11.67
N TYR A 111 4.40 -20.35 12.14
CA TYR A 111 5.64 -20.23 11.38
C TYR A 111 6.65 -21.25 11.89
N GLU A 112 7.28 -21.98 10.97
CA GLU A 112 8.37 -22.91 11.26
C GLU A 112 9.66 -22.35 10.64
N TYR A 113 10.74 -22.34 11.41
CA TYR A 113 12.02 -21.79 11.01
C TYR A 113 13.10 -22.85 11.04
N GLU A 114 14.14 -22.66 10.22
CA GLU A 114 15.33 -23.50 10.22
C GLU A 114 16.21 -23.20 11.43
N ASP A 115 16.63 -24.26 12.12
CA ASP A 115 17.55 -24.14 13.25
C ASP A 115 18.93 -23.66 12.75
N GLY A 116 19.46 -22.63 13.38
CA GLY A 116 20.81 -22.11 13.14
C GLY A 116 20.88 -20.90 12.23
N ASN A 117 20.14 -20.80 11.12
CA ASN A 117 20.13 -19.63 10.23
C ASN A 117 18.81 -18.86 10.22
N GLY A 118 17.75 -19.42 10.83
CA GLY A 118 16.48 -18.73 11.03
C GLY A 118 15.64 -18.51 9.76
N ASN A 119 15.93 -19.20 8.67
CA ASN A 119 15.13 -19.15 7.47
C ASN A 119 13.70 -19.63 7.75
N LEU A 120 12.72 -18.94 7.21
CA LEU A 120 11.32 -19.36 7.30
C LEU A 120 11.08 -20.59 6.42
N LEU A 121 10.90 -21.76 7.05
CA LEU A 121 10.67 -23.01 6.32
C LEU A 121 9.22 -23.19 5.92
N LYS A 122 8.27 -22.77 6.79
CA LYS A 122 6.87 -23.09 6.56
C LYS A 122 5.94 -22.08 7.23
N VAL A 123 4.86 -21.76 6.53
CA VAL A 123 3.72 -20.99 7.03
C VAL A 123 2.51 -21.94 7.06
N CYS A 124 2.04 -22.31 8.23
CA CYS A 124 0.89 -23.18 8.43
C CYS A 124 -0.32 -22.34 8.81
N TYR A 125 -1.38 -22.40 8.04
CA TYR A 125 -2.62 -21.67 8.30
C TYR A 125 -3.58 -22.48 9.16
N GLY A 126 -4.35 -21.82 10.01
CA GLY A 126 -5.32 -22.45 10.90
C GLY A 126 -6.46 -23.22 10.21
N ASN A 127 -6.64 -23.01 8.90
CA ASN A 127 -7.57 -23.78 8.06
C ASN A 127 -6.96 -25.09 7.50
N GLY A 128 -5.69 -25.41 7.84
CA GLY A 128 -5.00 -26.63 7.42
C GLY A 128 -4.18 -26.49 6.14
N ALA A 129 -4.26 -25.36 5.44
CA ALA A 129 -3.37 -25.05 4.33
C ALA A 129 -1.97 -24.68 4.82
N TYR A 130 -0.97 -24.84 3.96
CA TYR A 130 0.37 -24.33 4.25
C TYR A 130 1.14 -23.94 2.99
N ILE A 131 2.20 -23.13 3.20
CA ILE A 131 3.23 -22.81 2.21
C ILE A 131 4.57 -23.21 2.80
N ARG A 132 5.41 -23.89 2.01
CA ARG A 132 6.75 -24.33 2.41
C ARG A 132 7.81 -23.77 1.46
N TYR A 133 8.95 -23.42 2.01
CA TYR A 133 10.09 -22.82 1.30
C TYR A 133 11.30 -23.71 1.36
N GLU A 134 12.04 -23.75 0.26
CA GLU A 134 13.39 -24.31 0.18
C GLU A 134 14.36 -23.24 -0.30
N TYR A 135 15.55 -23.27 0.25
CA TYR A 135 16.59 -22.28 0.02
C TYR A 135 17.77 -22.89 -0.73
N ASP A 136 18.47 -22.07 -1.51
CA ASP A 136 19.75 -22.44 -2.11
C ASP A 136 20.90 -22.28 -1.10
N LYS A 137 22.12 -22.60 -1.54
CA LYS A 137 23.34 -22.51 -0.71
C LYS A 137 23.69 -21.08 -0.28
N GLN A 138 23.06 -20.06 -0.89
CA GLN A 138 23.20 -18.65 -0.58
C GLN A 138 22.03 -18.10 0.25
N ASN A 139 21.23 -18.98 0.86
CA ASN A 139 20.04 -18.63 1.65
C ASN A 139 18.99 -17.83 0.87
N ARG A 140 18.86 -18.06 -0.46
CA ARG A 140 17.82 -17.46 -1.27
C ARG A 140 16.74 -18.50 -1.55
N ILE A 141 15.46 -18.08 -1.57
CA ILE A 141 14.34 -18.98 -1.89
C ILE A 141 14.54 -19.58 -3.27
N HIS A 142 14.67 -20.91 -3.32
CA HIS A 142 14.84 -21.65 -4.57
C HIS A 142 13.53 -22.29 -5.04
N MET A 143 12.76 -22.83 -4.10
CA MET A 143 11.51 -23.51 -4.39
C MET A 143 10.45 -23.14 -3.36
N VAL A 144 9.22 -22.96 -3.79
CA VAL A 144 8.04 -22.76 -2.95
C VAL A 144 7.03 -23.85 -3.28
N TYR A 145 6.48 -24.44 -2.23
CA TYR A 145 5.45 -25.45 -2.29
C TYR A 145 4.22 -24.99 -1.54
N PHE A 146 3.08 -25.55 -1.87
CA PHE A 146 1.86 -25.32 -1.10
C PHE A 146 1.03 -26.60 -0.97
N LYS A 147 0.14 -26.59 0.02
CA LYS A 147 -0.88 -27.61 0.19
C LYS A 147 -2.13 -26.91 0.73
N ASP A 148 -3.23 -27.04 0.01
CA ASP A 148 -4.51 -26.58 0.49
C ASP A 148 -5.14 -27.57 1.49
N ALA A 149 -6.09 -27.11 2.29
CA ALA A 149 -6.68 -27.94 3.34
C ALA A 149 -7.32 -29.24 2.81
N ALA A 150 -7.90 -29.17 1.62
CA ALA A 150 -8.56 -30.31 0.96
C ALA A 150 -7.60 -31.23 0.21
N ASP A 151 -6.35 -30.80 0.00
CA ASP A 151 -5.38 -31.57 -0.78
C ASP A 151 -4.78 -32.72 0.04
N SER A 152 -4.54 -33.86 -0.62
CA SER A 152 -3.83 -34.98 -0.01
C SER A 152 -2.31 -34.85 -0.10
N LYS A 153 -1.80 -34.09 -1.10
CA LYS A 153 -0.37 -33.96 -1.40
C LYS A 153 0.03 -32.50 -1.54
N GLU A 154 1.28 -32.23 -1.19
CA GLU A 154 1.95 -30.97 -1.47
C GLU A 154 2.16 -30.80 -2.97
N GLN A 155 2.02 -29.55 -3.46
CA GLN A 155 2.17 -29.17 -4.86
C GLN A 155 3.30 -28.16 -5.01
N ASN A 156 4.00 -28.19 -6.15
CA ASN A 156 4.95 -27.14 -6.51
C ASN A 156 4.20 -25.84 -6.80
N LEU A 157 4.68 -24.73 -6.29
CA LEU A 157 4.09 -23.41 -6.53
C LEU A 157 5.01 -22.55 -7.40
N TYR A 158 6.21 -22.24 -6.92
CA TYR A 158 7.18 -21.41 -7.65
C TYR A 158 8.59 -21.99 -7.57
N ARG A 159 9.36 -21.80 -8.65
CA ARG A 159 10.80 -22.05 -8.66
C ARG A 159 11.51 -20.79 -9.13
N TYR A 160 12.51 -20.36 -8.36
CA TYR A 160 13.33 -19.19 -8.64
C TYR A 160 14.72 -19.60 -9.13
N ALA A 161 15.26 -18.82 -10.05
CA ALA A 161 16.64 -18.92 -10.49
C ALA A 161 17.30 -17.54 -10.47
N TYR A 162 18.57 -17.51 -10.05
CA TYR A 162 19.32 -16.28 -9.79
C TYR A 162 20.56 -16.20 -10.66
N ASP A 163 20.89 -14.96 -11.11
CA ASP A 163 22.14 -14.69 -11.78
C ASP A 163 23.31 -14.59 -10.76
N LYS A 164 24.51 -14.28 -11.27
CA LYS A 164 25.71 -14.14 -10.43
C LYS A 164 25.67 -12.92 -9.50
N GLN A 165 24.91 -11.90 -9.84
CA GLN A 165 24.69 -10.70 -9.05
C GLN A 165 23.66 -10.92 -7.94
N GLY A 166 22.85 -11.98 -8.04
CA GLY A 166 21.79 -12.32 -7.10
C GLY A 166 20.39 -11.88 -7.58
N ASN A 167 20.28 -11.30 -8.78
CA ASN A 167 18.99 -10.94 -9.36
C ASN A 167 18.23 -12.20 -9.79
N ILE A 168 16.92 -12.18 -9.61
CA ILE A 168 16.06 -13.26 -10.12
C ILE A 168 16.00 -13.11 -11.64
N TYR A 169 16.59 -14.05 -12.39
CA TYR A 169 16.52 -14.03 -13.84
C TYR A 169 15.42 -14.94 -14.41
N ALA A 170 14.89 -15.87 -13.62
CA ALA A 170 13.77 -16.70 -14.04
C ALA A 170 12.88 -17.11 -12.86
N VAL A 171 11.56 -17.11 -13.09
CA VAL A 171 10.56 -17.62 -12.15
C VAL A 171 9.62 -18.55 -12.90
N LYS A 172 9.57 -19.83 -12.50
CA LYS A 172 8.55 -20.76 -12.97
C LYS A 172 7.37 -20.77 -12.02
N SER A 173 6.18 -20.42 -12.51
CA SER A 173 4.90 -20.60 -11.83
C SER A 173 4.26 -21.90 -12.32
N TYR A 174 4.09 -22.87 -11.42
CA TYR A 174 3.51 -24.16 -11.77
C TYR A 174 1.99 -24.07 -11.92
N GLU A 175 1.33 -23.26 -11.11
CA GLU A 175 -0.12 -23.07 -11.16
C GLU A 175 -0.55 -22.29 -12.41
N ALA A 176 0.20 -21.25 -12.79
CA ALA A 176 -0.04 -20.49 -14.02
C ALA A 176 0.54 -21.19 -15.28
N GLU A 177 1.28 -22.30 -15.10
CA GLU A 177 1.98 -23.04 -16.17
C GLU A 177 2.86 -22.14 -17.05
N LYS A 178 3.54 -21.18 -16.42
CA LYS A 178 4.38 -20.16 -17.09
C LYS A 178 5.75 -20.01 -16.45
N THR A 179 6.75 -19.78 -17.28
CA THR A 179 8.07 -19.30 -16.84
C THR A 179 8.25 -17.87 -17.31
N TYR A 180 8.64 -17.00 -16.37
CA TYR A 180 8.98 -15.61 -16.61
C TYR A 180 10.49 -15.48 -16.58
N TYR A 181 11.06 -14.82 -17.60
CA TYR A 181 12.48 -14.47 -17.68
C TYR A 181 12.64 -12.98 -17.49
N LEU A 182 13.49 -12.57 -16.55
CA LEU A 182 13.75 -11.19 -16.17
C LEU A 182 15.16 -10.80 -16.63
N PHE A 183 15.28 -9.63 -17.21
CA PHE A 183 16.55 -9.12 -17.75
C PHE A 183 16.83 -7.75 -17.12
N TYR A 184 18.08 -7.56 -16.74
CA TYR A 184 18.53 -6.35 -16.04
C TYR A 184 19.61 -5.65 -16.85
N ASP A 185 19.74 -4.34 -16.69
CA ASP A 185 20.86 -3.56 -17.23
C ASP A 185 22.06 -3.58 -16.26
N PHE A 186 23.11 -2.84 -16.61
CA PHE A 186 24.34 -2.77 -15.81
C PHE A 186 24.17 -2.01 -14.48
N LEU A 187 23.03 -1.33 -14.27
CA LEU A 187 22.64 -0.68 -12.99
C LEU A 187 21.66 -1.54 -12.20
N ASP A 188 21.52 -2.83 -12.53
CA ASP A 188 20.56 -3.77 -11.95
C ASP A 188 19.10 -3.32 -12.06
N ARG A 189 18.76 -2.48 -13.05
CA ARG A 189 17.37 -2.10 -13.33
C ARG A 189 16.74 -3.14 -14.25
N LEU A 190 15.48 -3.52 -13.95
CA LEU A 190 14.70 -4.41 -14.79
C LEU A 190 14.41 -3.72 -16.14
N VAL A 191 14.93 -4.27 -17.24
CA VAL A 191 14.72 -3.72 -18.59
C VAL A 191 13.83 -4.57 -19.46
N ARG A 192 13.59 -5.85 -19.10
CA ARG A 192 12.66 -6.70 -19.83
C ARG A 192 12.16 -7.85 -18.97
N VAL A 193 10.88 -8.18 -19.13
CA VAL A 193 10.30 -9.45 -18.68
C VAL A 193 9.73 -10.16 -19.91
N ARG A 194 9.93 -11.45 -20.04
CA ARG A 194 9.38 -12.27 -21.12
C ARG A 194 8.79 -13.55 -20.53
N ASP A 195 7.60 -13.95 -20.93
CA ASP A 195 7.07 -15.29 -20.64
C ASP A 195 7.42 -16.30 -21.73
N GLU A 196 7.21 -17.59 -21.46
CA GLU A 196 7.46 -18.69 -22.42
C GLU A 196 6.57 -18.60 -23.66
N LEU A 197 5.40 -17.95 -23.55
CA LEU A 197 4.43 -17.80 -24.63
C LEU A 197 4.74 -16.61 -25.54
N GLY A 198 5.83 -15.88 -25.26
CA GLY A 198 6.34 -14.78 -26.07
C GLY A 198 5.75 -13.41 -25.75
N SER A 199 4.94 -13.29 -24.68
CA SER A 199 4.58 -11.96 -24.20
C SER A 199 5.80 -11.28 -23.57
N THR A 200 6.01 -10.01 -23.88
CA THR A 200 7.15 -9.24 -23.37
C THR A 200 6.73 -7.90 -22.80
N TYR A 201 7.46 -7.46 -21.79
CA TYR A 201 7.47 -6.10 -21.27
C TYR A 201 8.88 -5.57 -21.36
N GLU A 202 9.09 -4.43 -21.99
CA GLU A 202 10.40 -3.82 -22.14
C GLU A 202 10.35 -2.41 -21.56
N TYR A 203 11.37 -2.04 -20.79
CA TYR A 203 11.47 -0.76 -20.12
C TYR A 203 12.73 -0.03 -20.57
N ALA A 204 12.61 1.26 -20.85
CA ALA A 204 13.74 2.15 -21.04
C ALA A 204 13.72 3.26 -20.00
N TYR A 205 14.90 3.68 -19.56
CA TYR A 205 15.07 4.71 -18.54
C TYR A 205 15.97 5.81 -19.04
N ASP A 206 15.68 7.05 -18.68
CA ASP A 206 16.53 8.20 -18.94
C ASP A 206 17.74 8.28 -17.99
N ALA A 207 18.56 9.30 -18.15
CA ALA A 207 19.74 9.53 -17.32
C ALA A 207 19.41 9.86 -15.85
N ASN A 208 18.20 10.34 -15.57
CA ASN A 208 17.70 10.63 -14.21
C ASN A 208 17.00 9.42 -13.58
N ASN A 209 17.09 8.24 -14.20
CA ASN A 209 16.41 7.00 -13.78
C ASN A 209 14.87 7.06 -13.83
N CYS A 210 14.30 8.00 -14.59
CA CYS A 210 12.88 8.01 -14.87
C CYS A 210 12.57 7.04 -16.02
N MET A 211 11.43 6.35 -15.98
CA MET A 211 11.00 5.45 -17.05
C MET A 211 10.68 6.26 -18.31
N GLU A 212 11.50 6.16 -19.36
CA GLU A 212 11.29 6.85 -20.64
C GLU A 212 10.23 6.16 -21.51
N SER A 213 10.21 4.83 -21.50
CA SER A 213 9.19 4.08 -22.21
C SER A 213 8.95 2.70 -21.66
N MET A 214 7.76 2.20 -21.92
CA MET A 214 7.35 0.81 -21.70
C MET A 214 6.75 0.25 -22.99
N VAL A 215 7.23 -0.93 -23.42
CA VAL A 215 6.69 -1.64 -24.57
C VAL A 215 6.11 -2.96 -24.10
N HIS A 216 4.84 -3.19 -24.37
CA HIS A 216 4.15 -4.45 -24.07
C HIS A 216 3.77 -5.15 -25.37
N THR A 217 4.18 -6.40 -25.52
CA THR A 217 3.81 -7.27 -26.64
C THR A 217 3.00 -8.46 -26.13
N CYS A 218 1.87 -8.71 -26.76
CA CYS A 218 1.00 -9.86 -26.51
C CYS A 218 0.65 -10.52 -27.85
N GLY A 219 1.19 -11.71 -28.10
CA GLY A 219 1.12 -12.35 -29.41
C GLY A 219 1.77 -11.50 -30.51
N THR A 220 1.01 -11.16 -31.55
CA THR A 220 1.46 -10.31 -32.67
C THR A 220 1.22 -8.80 -32.46
N HIS A 221 0.62 -8.42 -31.35
CA HIS A 221 0.22 -7.04 -31.06
C HIS A 221 1.18 -6.41 -30.07
N THR A 222 1.53 -5.16 -30.32
CA THR A 222 2.44 -4.40 -29.45
C THR A 222 1.85 -3.02 -29.13
N MET A 223 1.94 -2.63 -27.86
CA MET A 223 1.63 -1.29 -27.39
C MET A 223 2.88 -0.66 -26.79
N LYS A 224 3.22 0.53 -27.25
CA LYS A 224 4.31 1.34 -26.69
C LYS A 224 3.73 2.55 -25.98
N THR A 225 4.17 2.76 -24.74
CA THR A 225 3.93 3.98 -23.95
C THR A 225 5.25 4.73 -23.82
N VAL A 226 5.24 6.02 -24.06
CA VAL A 226 6.41 6.92 -23.95
C VAL A 226 6.08 8.03 -22.98
N TYR A 227 7.01 8.32 -22.08
CA TYR A 227 6.91 9.37 -21.08
C TYR A 227 7.91 10.48 -21.37
N THR A 228 7.52 11.71 -21.09
CA THR A 228 8.39 12.88 -21.17
C THR A 228 8.32 13.66 -19.87
N TYR A 229 9.46 14.10 -19.38
CA TYR A 229 9.59 14.76 -18.08
C TYR A 229 10.12 16.18 -18.24
N ASP A 230 9.83 17.02 -17.25
CA ASP A 230 10.50 18.31 -17.10
C ASP A 230 11.83 18.16 -16.32
N LYS A 231 12.52 19.29 -16.10
CA LYS A 231 13.79 19.33 -15.35
C LYS A 231 13.68 18.86 -13.88
N ASP A 232 12.48 18.88 -13.32
CA ASP A 232 12.19 18.45 -11.95
C ASP A 232 11.72 16.97 -11.91
N SER A 233 11.91 16.21 -13.02
CA SER A 233 11.49 14.81 -13.21
C SER A 233 9.98 14.59 -13.06
N ARG A 234 9.15 15.62 -13.32
CA ARG A 234 7.69 15.50 -13.34
C ARG A 234 7.23 15.18 -14.76
N GLU A 235 6.32 14.22 -14.90
CA GLU A 235 5.77 13.84 -16.20
C GLU A 235 4.96 14.97 -16.84
N THR A 236 5.41 15.46 -17.98
CA THR A 236 4.72 16.48 -18.77
C THR A 236 3.91 15.90 -19.91
N LYS A 237 4.25 14.69 -20.35
CA LYS A 237 3.56 14.03 -21.46
C LYS A 237 3.63 12.52 -21.34
N THR A 238 2.49 11.87 -21.61
CA THR A 238 2.40 10.43 -21.86
C THR A 238 1.79 10.20 -23.22
N LYS A 239 2.44 9.38 -24.04
CA LYS A 239 1.96 8.96 -25.35
C LYS A 239 1.79 7.45 -25.38
N CYS A 240 0.58 6.96 -25.63
CA CYS A 240 0.23 5.54 -25.75
C CYS A 240 -0.21 5.25 -27.18
N ALA A 241 0.38 4.23 -27.80
CA ALA A 241 0.07 3.85 -29.17
C ALA A 241 0.20 5.04 -30.17
N LYS A 242 -0.50 4.99 -31.29
CA LYS A 242 -0.41 6.04 -32.32
C LYS A 242 -1.29 7.27 -32.03
N THR A 243 -2.36 7.11 -31.30
CA THR A 243 -3.46 8.11 -31.21
C THR A 243 -3.72 8.66 -29.81
N CYS A 244 -3.10 8.08 -28.79
CA CYS A 244 -3.32 8.49 -27.41
C CYS A 244 -2.16 9.33 -26.89
N GLU A 245 -2.40 10.62 -26.70
CA GLU A 245 -1.43 11.51 -26.06
C GLU A 245 -2.13 12.35 -25.01
N ARG A 246 -1.53 12.43 -23.82
CA ARG A 246 -1.97 13.29 -22.71
C ARG A 246 -0.82 14.19 -22.30
N THR A 247 -1.04 15.50 -22.21
CA THR A 247 -0.12 16.45 -21.60
C THR A 247 -0.56 16.80 -20.19
N THR A 248 0.41 17.05 -19.30
CA THR A 248 0.20 17.47 -17.92
C THR A 248 0.96 18.75 -17.65
N GLU A 249 0.26 19.76 -17.17
CA GLU A 249 0.82 21.05 -16.75
C GLU A 249 0.77 21.15 -15.23
N TYR A 250 1.75 21.86 -14.67
CA TYR A 250 1.88 22.04 -13.22
C TYR A 250 1.80 23.53 -12.88
N ASP A 251 1.28 23.85 -11.73
CA ASP A 251 1.34 25.19 -11.17
C ASP A 251 2.73 25.49 -10.59
N LYS A 252 2.94 26.75 -10.15
CA LYS A 252 4.19 27.19 -9.52
C LYS A 252 4.61 26.40 -8.28
N PHE A 253 3.73 25.60 -7.72
CA PHE A 253 3.96 24.77 -6.54
C PHE A 253 4.18 23.28 -6.90
N GLY A 254 4.19 22.93 -8.18
CA GLY A 254 4.37 21.57 -8.66
C GLY A 254 3.11 20.69 -8.58
N ARG A 255 1.92 21.28 -8.32
CA ARG A 255 0.64 20.57 -8.34
C ARG A 255 0.09 20.54 -9.76
N VAL A 256 -0.58 19.46 -10.16
CA VAL A 256 -1.20 19.37 -11.48
C VAL A 256 -2.26 20.47 -11.64
N SER A 257 -2.04 21.37 -12.58
CA SER A 257 -3.00 22.45 -12.91
C SER A 257 -3.92 22.08 -14.06
N ARG A 258 -3.42 21.25 -14.99
CA ARG A 258 -4.17 20.88 -16.20
C ARG A 258 -3.70 19.55 -16.76
N ARG A 259 -4.64 18.77 -17.27
CA ARG A 259 -4.40 17.61 -18.13
C ARG A 259 -5.16 17.80 -19.42
N THR A 260 -4.50 17.59 -20.56
CA THR A 260 -5.13 17.71 -21.88
C THR A 260 -4.91 16.41 -22.63
N TRP A 261 -6.00 15.77 -23.06
CA TRP A 261 -5.98 14.68 -24.02
C TRP A 261 -6.05 15.27 -25.42
N ASN A 262 -5.05 14.95 -26.24
CA ASN A 262 -4.94 15.44 -27.62
C ASN A 262 -5.85 14.64 -28.54
N THR A 263 -7.15 14.83 -28.36
CA THR A 263 -8.25 14.37 -29.21
C THR A 263 -8.48 15.38 -30.32
N THR A 264 -9.29 15.06 -31.34
CA THR A 264 -9.65 15.98 -32.44
C THR A 264 -10.16 17.32 -31.89
N SER A 265 -11.02 17.29 -30.89
CA SER A 265 -11.36 18.43 -30.04
C SER A 265 -10.72 18.19 -28.66
N PRO A 266 -9.68 18.91 -28.26
CA PRO A 266 -8.94 18.62 -27.03
C PRO A 266 -9.83 18.54 -25.79
N TYR A 267 -9.81 17.40 -25.11
CA TYR A 267 -10.52 17.24 -23.85
C TYR A 267 -9.62 17.68 -22.69
N ILE A 268 -10.14 18.51 -21.81
CA ILE A 268 -9.35 19.17 -20.76
C ILE A 268 -9.92 18.84 -19.38
N SER A 269 -9.04 18.43 -18.46
CA SER A 269 -9.28 18.44 -17.01
C SER A 269 -8.42 19.52 -16.36
N ALA A 270 -9.03 20.54 -15.77
CA ALA A 270 -8.36 21.64 -15.08
C ALA A 270 -8.61 21.56 -13.58
N TYR A 271 -7.57 21.84 -12.79
CA TYR A 271 -7.57 21.70 -11.34
C TYR A 271 -7.32 23.04 -10.67
N THR A 272 -8.10 23.36 -9.66
CA THR A 272 -7.78 24.44 -8.70
C THR A 272 -7.67 23.84 -7.31
N TYR A 273 -6.92 24.49 -6.44
CA TYR A 273 -6.65 24.03 -5.09
C TYR A 273 -7.13 25.04 -4.07
N ILE A 274 -7.36 24.58 -2.84
CA ILE A 274 -7.60 25.47 -1.73
C ILE A 274 -6.31 26.26 -1.50
N ASP A 275 -6.40 27.60 -1.56
CA ASP A 275 -5.27 28.50 -1.47
C ASP A 275 -5.74 29.80 -0.81
N ASN A 276 -5.00 30.30 0.17
CA ASN A 276 -5.25 31.59 0.80
C ASN A 276 -4.20 32.65 0.39
N GLY A 277 -3.47 32.39 -0.72
CA GLY A 277 -2.47 33.30 -1.30
C GLY A 277 -1.07 33.17 -0.71
N GLU A 278 -0.94 32.79 0.54
CA GLU A 278 0.36 32.65 1.24
C GLU A 278 0.70 31.21 1.56
N ASN A 279 -0.32 30.36 1.76
CA ASN A 279 -0.16 28.99 2.21
C ASN A 279 -0.49 27.97 1.09
N ARG A 280 0.34 26.96 0.98
CA ARG A 280 0.25 25.90 -0.04
C ARG A 280 -0.60 24.76 0.50
N TYR A 281 -1.79 24.59 -0.04
CA TYR A 281 -2.65 23.46 0.27
C TYR A 281 -2.78 22.54 -0.93
N SER A 282 -2.65 21.23 -0.74
CA SER A 282 -2.73 20.25 -1.83
C SER A 282 -4.13 19.74 -2.11
N LEU A 283 -5.12 20.14 -1.29
CA LEU A 283 -6.50 19.73 -1.46
C LEU A 283 -7.12 20.39 -2.70
N PRO A 284 -7.57 19.61 -3.70
CA PRO A 284 -8.28 20.16 -4.86
C PRO A 284 -9.57 20.84 -4.43
N LYS A 285 -9.76 22.09 -4.86
CA LYS A 285 -11.00 22.82 -4.69
C LYS A 285 -12.00 22.51 -5.79
N THR A 286 -11.50 22.49 -7.03
CA THR A 286 -12.32 22.15 -8.20
C THR A 286 -11.57 21.26 -9.16
N ILE A 287 -12.32 20.40 -9.84
CA ILE A 287 -11.90 19.74 -11.07
C ILE A 287 -12.93 20.08 -12.15
N LYS A 288 -12.47 20.70 -13.24
CA LYS A 288 -13.28 20.95 -14.41
C LYS A 288 -12.92 19.94 -15.50
N ASN A 289 -13.81 18.99 -15.77
CA ASN A 289 -13.69 17.95 -16.78
C ASN A 289 -14.55 18.31 -18.00
N GLY A 290 -13.92 18.84 -19.06
CA GLY A 290 -14.67 19.40 -20.21
C GLY A 290 -15.58 20.55 -19.77
N SER A 291 -16.89 20.37 -19.92
CA SER A 291 -17.90 21.34 -19.45
C SER A 291 -18.31 21.16 -18.00
N GLU A 292 -18.12 19.97 -17.42
CA GLU A 292 -18.56 19.62 -16.08
C GLU A 292 -17.56 20.07 -15.02
N THR A 293 -18.05 20.62 -13.90
CA THR A 293 -17.20 21.08 -12.79
C THR A 293 -17.62 20.40 -11.49
N LEU A 294 -16.69 19.73 -10.86
CA LEU A 294 -16.82 19.16 -9.52
C LEU A 294 -16.16 20.11 -8.51
N ASN A 295 -16.92 20.56 -7.53
CA ASN A 295 -16.44 21.41 -6.45
C ASN A 295 -16.38 20.58 -5.16
N TYR A 296 -15.30 20.70 -4.40
CA TYR A 296 -15.04 19.93 -3.19
C TYR A 296 -14.90 20.84 -1.99
N THR A 297 -15.47 20.42 -0.87
CA THR A 297 -15.19 21.03 0.45
C THR A 297 -14.75 19.95 1.43
N TYR A 298 -13.98 20.36 2.42
CA TYR A 298 -13.32 19.46 3.36
C TYR A 298 -13.52 19.91 4.79
N ASP A 299 -13.52 18.95 5.74
CA ASP A 299 -13.41 19.27 7.17
C ASP A 299 -11.95 19.55 7.56
N ALA A 300 -11.71 19.91 8.82
CA ALA A 300 -10.37 20.22 9.33
C ALA A 300 -9.40 19.04 9.32
N ASN A 301 -9.89 17.79 9.25
CA ASN A 301 -9.09 16.58 9.10
C ASN A 301 -8.80 16.21 7.63
N GLY A 302 -9.33 17.00 6.67
CA GLY A 302 -9.17 16.74 5.23
C GLY A 302 -10.20 15.75 4.67
N ASN A 303 -11.21 15.33 5.43
CA ASN A 303 -12.28 14.49 4.89
C ASN A 303 -13.16 15.32 3.94
N ILE A 304 -13.55 14.72 2.80
CA ILE A 304 -14.47 15.35 1.86
C ILE A 304 -15.86 15.43 2.50
N ILE A 305 -16.37 16.65 2.74
CA ILE A 305 -17.68 16.88 3.33
C ILE A 305 -18.73 17.28 2.30
N SER A 306 -18.33 17.77 1.11
CA SER A 306 -19.27 17.92 0.01
C SER A 306 -18.58 17.75 -1.36
N ILE A 307 -19.38 17.30 -2.32
CA ILE A 307 -19.09 17.27 -3.76
C ILE A 307 -20.29 17.87 -4.47
N LYS A 308 -20.06 18.97 -5.19
CA LYS A 308 -21.09 19.67 -5.96
C LYS A 308 -20.77 19.65 -7.44
N ASP A 309 -21.71 19.20 -8.26
CA ASP A 309 -21.68 19.22 -9.72
C ASP A 309 -22.82 20.12 -10.28
N SER A 310 -23.03 20.08 -11.59
CA SER A 310 -24.10 20.86 -12.26
C SER A 310 -25.51 20.36 -11.90
N ALA A 311 -25.67 19.08 -11.52
CA ALA A 311 -26.97 18.48 -11.19
C ALA A 311 -27.35 18.66 -9.71
N GLY A 312 -26.38 18.79 -8.81
CA GLY A 312 -26.70 18.95 -7.38
C GLY A 312 -25.48 18.89 -6.46
N GLU A 313 -25.72 18.63 -5.19
CA GLU A 313 -24.69 18.54 -4.16
C GLU A 313 -24.90 17.29 -3.30
N SER A 314 -23.85 16.48 -3.20
CA SER A 314 -23.76 15.40 -2.22
C SER A 314 -22.98 15.88 -0.99
N THR A 315 -23.46 15.53 0.21
CA THR A 315 -22.83 15.93 1.48
C THR A 315 -22.53 14.71 2.36
N PHE A 316 -21.44 14.79 3.13
CA PHE A 316 -20.91 13.68 3.93
C PHE A 316 -20.63 14.12 5.34
N ARG A 317 -20.88 13.24 6.32
CA ARG A 317 -20.59 13.47 7.73
C ARG A 317 -19.81 12.31 8.30
N TYR A 318 -18.91 12.64 9.20
CA TYR A 318 -18.00 11.71 9.84
C TYR A 318 -18.05 11.83 11.35
N ASP A 319 -17.88 10.70 12.03
CA ASP A 319 -17.74 10.63 13.48
C ASP A 319 -16.33 11.05 13.94
N GLU A 320 -16.06 10.91 15.24
CA GLU A 320 -14.78 11.22 15.86
C GLU A 320 -13.65 10.28 15.43
N LEU A 321 -13.97 9.13 14.77
CA LEU A 321 -13.03 8.19 14.19
C LEU A 321 -12.78 8.44 12.69
N ASN A 322 -13.37 9.50 12.15
CA ASN A 322 -13.43 9.80 10.72
C ASN A 322 -14.15 8.70 9.89
N GLN A 323 -15.06 7.91 10.49
CA GLN A 323 -15.93 6.97 9.80
C GLN A 323 -17.13 7.72 9.23
N LEU A 324 -17.56 7.37 8.00
CA LEU A 324 -18.73 7.94 7.35
C LEU A 324 -20.01 7.51 8.09
N ILE A 325 -20.72 8.48 8.69
CA ILE A 325 -21.97 8.19 9.41
C ILE A 325 -23.22 8.63 8.66
N ARG A 326 -23.08 9.53 7.69
CA ARG A 326 -24.19 9.97 6.84
C ARG A 326 -23.69 10.44 5.49
N GLU A 327 -24.38 10.05 4.43
CA GLU A 327 -24.28 10.66 3.11
C GLU A 327 -25.65 11.09 2.60
N ASN A 328 -25.74 12.31 2.08
CA ASN A 328 -26.86 12.78 1.27
C ASN A 328 -26.39 12.77 -0.17
N ASN A 329 -26.66 11.70 -0.88
CA ASN A 329 -26.14 11.45 -2.21
C ASN A 329 -27.16 11.83 -3.27
N HIS A 330 -26.97 12.97 -3.94
CA HIS A 330 -27.93 13.49 -4.93
C HIS A 330 -27.95 12.62 -6.20
N GLN A 331 -26.81 12.02 -6.59
CA GLN A 331 -26.73 11.15 -7.77
C GLN A 331 -27.51 9.85 -7.58
N LEU A 332 -27.50 9.28 -6.38
CA LEU A 332 -28.29 8.11 -6.02
C LEU A 332 -29.73 8.48 -5.64
N ASN A 333 -30.03 9.77 -5.51
CA ASN A 333 -31.29 10.29 -4.98
C ASN A 333 -31.67 9.68 -3.62
N LYS A 334 -30.66 9.52 -2.74
CA LYS A 334 -30.79 8.88 -1.42
C LYS A 334 -30.04 9.63 -0.35
N THR A 335 -30.56 9.57 0.88
CA THR A 335 -29.82 9.83 2.10
C THR A 335 -29.60 8.50 2.81
N ILE A 336 -28.36 8.21 3.20
CA ILE A 336 -27.97 6.95 3.86
C ILE A 336 -27.27 7.29 5.17
N THR A 337 -27.60 6.56 6.23
CA THR A 337 -26.92 6.66 7.52
C THR A 337 -26.29 5.34 7.91
N TYR A 338 -25.17 5.41 8.62
CA TYR A 338 -24.37 4.28 9.02
C TYR A 338 -24.14 4.32 10.53
N ALA A 339 -24.26 3.16 11.19
CA ALA A 339 -23.91 2.98 12.59
C ALA A 339 -22.88 1.86 12.74
N TYR A 340 -21.89 2.11 13.58
CA TYR A 340 -20.79 1.19 13.80
C TYR A 340 -20.70 0.78 15.28
N ASP A 341 -20.12 -0.40 15.52
CA ASP A 341 -19.67 -0.78 16.86
C ASP A 341 -18.29 -0.17 17.18
N LEU A 342 -17.78 -0.42 18.39
CA LEU A 342 -16.47 0.10 18.83
C LEU A 342 -15.27 -0.47 18.08
N GLY A 343 -15.44 -1.56 17.32
CA GLY A 343 -14.43 -2.15 16.43
C GLY A 343 -14.50 -1.65 15.00
N GLY A 344 -15.43 -0.73 14.69
CA GLY A 344 -15.63 -0.22 13.34
C GLY A 344 -16.42 -1.16 12.43
N ASN A 345 -17.15 -2.12 13.00
CA ASN A 345 -18.04 -2.96 12.22
C ASN A 345 -19.35 -2.22 11.93
N LEU A 346 -19.79 -2.20 10.67
CA LEU A 346 -21.05 -1.62 10.26
C LEU A 346 -22.23 -2.47 10.77
N THR A 347 -22.96 -1.97 11.77
CA THR A 347 -24.05 -2.69 12.43
C THR A 347 -25.42 -2.38 11.81
N VAL A 348 -25.63 -1.14 11.38
CA VAL A 348 -26.90 -0.69 10.80
C VAL A 348 -26.63 0.27 9.64
N GLU A 349 -27.36 0.08 8.56
CA GLU A 349 -27.48 1.01 7.45
C GLU A 349 -28.97 1.34 7.23
N LYS A 350 -29.30 2.64 7.13
CA LYS A 350 -30.66 3.08 6.86
C LYS A 350 -30.68 3.95 5.61
N GLU A 351 -31.58 3.65 4.69
CA GLU A 351 -31.82 4.43 3.49
C GLU A 351 -33.08 5.28 3.64
N TYR A 352 -33.02 6.51 3.17
CA TYR A 352 -34.12 7.47 3.10
C TYR A 352 -34.21 8.06 1.68
N ALA A 353 -35.33 8.65 1.32
CA ALA A 353 -35.38 9.55 0.17
C ALA A 353 -34.35 10.67 0.34
N PHE A 354 -33.82 11.19 -0.76
CA PHE A 354 -32.82 12.26 -0.70
C PHE A 354 -33.33 13.46 0.08
N MET A 355 -32.57 13.89 1.06
CA MET A 355 -32.86 15.09 1.85
C MET A 355 -31.58 15.68 2.48
N THR A 356 -31.56 16.99 2.60
CA THR A 356 -30.47 17.73 3.23
C THR A 356 -30.79 18.18 4.66
N ALA A 357 -32.06 17.98 5.09
CA ALA A 357 -32.51 18.34 6.43
C ALA A 357 -31.68 17.64 7.51
N GLU A 358 -31.42 18.35 8.62
CA GLU A 358 -30.68 17.80 9.77
C GLU A 358 -31.42 16.62 10.39
N THR A 359 -32.69 16.78 10.66
CA THR A 359 -33.55 15.75 11.23
C THR A 359 -34.08 14.85 10.12
N LEU A 360 -33.87 13.55 10.26
CA LEU A 360 -34.40 12.53 9.37
C LEU A 360 -35.75 12.03 9.85
N PRO A 361 -36.62 11.53 8.97
CA PRO A 361 -37.86 10.87 9.36
C PRO A 361 -37.60 9.67 10.28
N ASP A 362 -38.51 9.38 11.19
CA ASP A 362 -38.40 8.22 12.09
C ASP A 362 -38.41 6.90 11.32
N THR A 363 -39.10 6.85 10.18
CA THR A 363 -39.22 5.64 9.34
C THR A 363 -38.32 5.76 8.12
N PRO A 364 -37.24 4.98 8.02
CA PRO A 364 -36.43 4.87 6.79
C PRO A 364 -37.18 4.08 5.71
N VAL A 365 -36.81 4.30 4.45
CA VAL A 365 -37.29 3.52 3.30
C VAL A 365 -36.81 2.07 3.40
N LYS A 366 -35.56 1.88 3.88
CA LYS A 366 -34.96 0.57 4.10
C LYS A 366 -34.03 0.61 5.31
N THR A 367 -34.04 -0.48 6.10
CA THR A 367 -33.05 -0.69 7.16
C THR A 367 -32.37 -2.03 6.93
N MET A 368 -31.05 -2.04 6.90
CA MET A 368 -30.22 -3.25 6.83
C MET A 368 -29.41 -3.37 8.12
N THR A 369 -29.32 -4.59 8.64
CA THR A 369 -28.61 -4.86 9.89
C THR A 369 -27.59 -5.97 9.73
N GLY A 370 -26.45 -5.83 10.43
CA GLY A 370 -25.40 -6.82 10.50
C GLY A 370 -25.37 -7.55 11.85
N THR A 371 -25.14 -8.86 11.83
CA THR A 371 -24.82 -9.63 13.05
C THR A 371 -23.40 -10.17 12.96
N TYR A 372 -22.69 -10.16 14.05
CA TYR A 372 -21.27 -10.50 14.12
C TYR A 372 -21.01 -11.69 15.05
N ASP A 373 -19.88 -12.37 14.84
CA ASP A 373 -19.44 -13.50 15.67
C ASP A 373 -19.16 -13.05 17.10
N SER A 374 -19.56 -13.86 18.08
CA SER A 374 -19.41 -13.50 19.50
C SER A 374 -17.95 -13.56 20.00
N ALA A 375 -17.11 -14.40 19.38
CA ALA A 375 -15.71 -14.59 19.75
C ALA A 375 -14.81 -13.66 18.91
N TRP A 376 -14.82 -13.82 17.59
CA TRP A 376 -14.09 -12.94 16.68
C TRP A 376 -15.04 -11.87 16.13
N LYS A 377 -15.26 -10.85 16.92
CA LYS A 377 -16.32 -9.86 16.74
C LYS A 377 -16.29 -9.09 15.42
N ASP A 378 -15.20 -9.15 14.67
CA ASP A 378 -15.12 -8.52 13.35
C ASP A 378 -15.63 -9.42 12.20
N LYS A 379 -15.98 -10.69 12.47
CA LYS A 379 -16.59 -11.57 11.47
C LYS A 379 -18.09 -11.30 11.33
N LEU A 380 -18.52 -10.88 10.15
CA LEU A 380 -19.92 -10.64 9.81
C LEU A 380 -20.62 -11.97 9.52
N LEU A 381 -21.56 -12.39 10.38
CA LEU A 381 -22.30 -13.65 10.23
C LEU A 381 -23.58 -13.52 9.41
N SER A 382 -24.20 -12.34 9.41
CA SER A 382 -25.29 -12.04 8.50
C SER A 382 -25.36 -10.55 8.17
N TRP A 383 -25.87 -10.23 6.98
CA TRP A 383 -26.19 -8.88 6.55
C TRP A 383 -27.55 -8.88 5.86
N ASP A 384 -28.47 -8.06 6.36
CA ASP A 384 -29.85 -7.96 5.86
C ASP A 384 -30.51 -9.36 5.69
N GLY A 385 -30.37 -10.21 6.70
CA GLY A 385 -30.87 -11.59 6.73
C GLY A 385 -30.09 -12.62 5.90
N THR A 386 -29.12 -12.18 5.08
CA THR A 386 -28.26 -13.10 4.30
C THR A 386 -27.13 -13.63 5.17
N ALA A 387 -27.12 -14.94 5.44
CA ALA A 387 -26.11 -15.60 6.27
C ALA A 387 -24.78 -15.81 5.55
N MET A 388 -23.69 -15.83 6.34
CA MET A 388 -22.33 -16.05 5.89
C MET A 388 -21.59 -17.04 6.78
N THR A 389 -20.72 -17.85 6.19
CA THR A 389 -19.83 -18.76 6.92
C THR A 389 -18.38 -18.49 6.53
N TYR A 390 -17.45 -18.87 7.42
CA TYR A 390 -16.03 -18.61 7.27
C TYR A 390 -15.19 -19.83 7.65
N ASP A 391 -14.00 -19.93 7.08
CA ASP A 391 -12.97 -20.86 7.55
C ASP A 391 -12.31 -20.37 8.86
N ALA A 392 -11.36 -21.15 9.37
CA ALA A 392 -10.67 -20.86 10.63
C ALA A 392 -9.81 -19.58 10.60
N ILE A 393 -9.37 -19.14 9.45
CA ILE A 393 -8.54 -17.93 9.28
C ILE A 393 -9.33 -16.72 8.79
N GLY A 394 -10.65 -16.85 8.68
CA GLY A 394 -11.55 -15.74 8.37
C GLY A 394 -11.80 -15.50 6.88
N ASN A 395 -11.54 -16.45 6.01
CA ASN A 395 -12.01 -16.39 4.62
C ASN A 395 -13.49 -16.75 4.56
N MET A 396 -14.28 -15.98 3.85
CA MET A 396 -15.70 -16.27 3.64
C MET A 396 -15.87 -17.54 2.79
N LEU A 397 -16.63 -18.52 3.27
CA LEU A 397 -16.92 -19.77 2.56
C LEU A 397 -18.26 -19.71 1.83
N THR A 398 -19.26 -19.08 2.46
CA THR A 398 -20.58 -18.93 1.84
C THR A 398 -21.18 -17.56 2.11
N ARG A 399 -22.04 -17.10 1.19
CA ARG A 399 -22.92 -15.93 1.36
C ARG A 399 -24.20 -16.16 0.57
N GLY A 400 -25.30 -16.40 1.25
CA GLY A 400 -26.55 -16.78 0.59
C GLY A 400 -26.33 -18.04 -0.27
N GLY A 401 -26.66 -17.97 -1.56
CA GLY A 401 -26.45 -19.08 -2.52
C GLY A 401 -25.06 -19.14 -3.16
N THR A 402 -24.11 -18.27 -2.77
CA THR A 402 -22.76 -18.21 -3.33
C THR A 402 -21.78 -18.98 -2.44
N THR A 403 -20.92 -19.80 -3.05
CA THR A 403 -19.82 -20.51 -2.39
C THR A 403 -18.48 -19.97 -2.87
N TYR A 404 -17.52 -19.84 -1.94
CA TYR A 404 -16.15 -19.35 -2.22
C TYR A 404 -15.14 -20.44 -1.86
N THR A 405 -14.17 -20.66 -2.73
CA THR A 405 -13.03 -21.57 -2.49
C THR A 405 -11.72 -20.78 -2.44
N TRP A 406 -10.81 -21.25 -1.60
CA TRP A 406 -9.56 -20.54 -1.29
C TRP A 406 -8.37 -21.45 -1.49
N THR A 407 -7.26 -20.88 -1.94
CA THR A 407 -5.96 -21.54 -2.11
C THR A 407 -4.86 -20.74 -1.43
N GLN A 408 -3.72 -21.39 -1.16
CA GLN A 408 -2.54 -20.74 -0.58
C GLN A 408 -2.85 -19.93 0.68
N GLY A 409 -3.81 -20.40 1.47
CA GLY A 409 -4.32 -19.77 2.68
C GLY A 409 -5.39 -18.72 2.41
N ARG A 410 -5.14 -17.66 1.65
CA ARG A 410 -6.03 -16.48 1.55
C ARG A 410 -6.33 -16.01 0.13
N ARG A 411 -5.93 -16.73 -0.89
CA ARG A 411 -6.22 -16.38 -2.29
C ARG A 411 -7.54 -17.00 -2.72
N LEU A 412 -8.46 -16.20 -3.21
CA LEU A 412 -9.73 -16.68 -3.75
C LEU A 412 -9.47 -17.48 -5.04
N SER A 413 -9.68 -18.80 -5.01
CA SER A 413 -9.47 -19.67 -6.18
C SER A 413 -10.74 -19.93 -6.96
N GLY A 414 -11.92 -19.78 -6.35
CA GLY A 414 -13.18 -20.01 -7.06
C GLY A 414 -14.39 -19.38 -6.41
N VAL A 415 -15.43 -19.20 -7.23
CA VAL A 415 -16.76 -18.72 -6.82
C VAL A 415 -17.82 -19.52 -7.59
N GLU A 416 -18.81 -20.07 -6.87
CA GLU A 416 -19.97 -20.73 -7.44
C GLU A 416 -21.22 -19.91 -7.04
N ASN A 417 -21.86 -19.27 -8.01
CA ASN A 417 -23.04 -18.41 -7.81
C ASN A 417 -24.10 -18.57 -8.91
N GLY A 418 -24.24 -19.78 -9.43
CA GLY A 418 -24.97 -20.10 -10.66
C GLY A 418 -24.07 -20.09 -11.90
N LYS A 419 -22.84 -19.62 -11.77
CA LYS A 419 -21.72 -19.76 -12.70
C LYS A 419 -20.54 -20.37 -11.95
N SER A 420 -19.73 -21.17 -12.63
CA SER A 420 -18.48 -21.68 -12.09
C SER A 420 -17.34 -20.74 -12.48
N ILE A 421 -16.76 -20.07 -11.48
CA ILE A 421 -15.69 -19.09 -11.70
C ILE A 421 -14.41 -19.60 -11.02
N LYS A 422 -13.29 -19.59 -11.76
CA LYS A 422 -11.97 -20.01 -11.25
C LYS A 422 -10.94 -18.92 -11.50
N TYR A 423 -10.02 -18.76 -10.53
CA TYR A 423 -8.94 -17.77 -10.59
C TYR A 423 -7.59 -18.46 -10.41
N LEU A 424 -6.58 -18.02 -11.18
CA LEU A 424 -5.19 -18.40 -11.00
C LEU A 424 -4.32 -17.16 -10.81
N TYR A 425 -3.26 -17.31 -10.02
CA TYR A 425 -2.36 -16.23 -9.64
C TYR A 425 -0.92 -16.57 -9.99
N ASP A 426 -0.12 -15.55 -10.29
CA ASP A 426 1.31 -15.72 -10.46
C ASP A 426 2.09 -15.56 -9.13
N HIS A 427 3.41 -15.60 -9.24
CA HIS A 427 4.36 -15.47 -8.13
C HIS A 427 4.32 -14.10 -7.43
N THR A 428 3.78 -13.06 -8.07
CA THR A 428 3.57 -11.74 -7.46
C THR A 428 2.26 -11.65 -6.68
N GLY A 429 1.37 -12.63 -6.86
CA GLY A 429 0.02 -12.64 -6.33
C GLY A 429 -0.99 -11.93 -7.23
N ALA A 430 -0.58 -11.49 -8.42
CA ALA A 430 -1.48 -10.94 -9.41
C ALA A 430 -2.32 -12.04 -10.07
N ARG A 431 -3.61 -11.77 -10.28
CA ARG A 431 -4.52 -12.69 -10.97
C ARG A 431 -4.18 -12.74 -12.45
N VAL A 432 -3.65 -13.88 -12.92
CA VAL A 432 -3.23 -14.05 -14.32
C VAL A 432 -4.26 -14.74 -15.19
N LYS A 433 -5.25 -15.40 -14.59
CA LYS A 433 -6.32 -16.09 -15.33
C LYS A 433 -7.64 -16.06 -14.56
N LYS A 434 -8.73 -15.84 -15.28
CA LYS A 434 -10.10 -16.02 -14.82
C LYS A 434 -10.80 -16.95 -15.81
N THR A 435 -11.48 -17.96 -15.32
CA THR A 435 -12.35 -18.83 -16.13
C THR A 435 -13.77 -18.72 -15.60
N VAL A 436 -14.71 -18.32 -16.43
CA VAL A 436 -16.14 -18.26 -16.13
C VAL A 436 -16.84 -19.30 -16.98
N ASP A 437 -17.31 -20.36 -16.36
CA ASP A 437 -17.78 -21.57 -17.04
C ASP A 437 -16.70 -22.11 -17.98
N ASN A 438 -16.81 -21.87 -19.30
CA ASN A 438 -15.81 -22.27 -20.30
C ASN A 438 -15.06 -21.07 -20.90
N THR A 439 -15.39 -19.85 -20.53
CA THR A 439 -14.75 -18.65 -21.07
C THR A 439 -13.51 -18.29 -20.26
N VAL A 440 -12.36 -18.26 -20.93
CA VAL A 440 -11.06 -17.96 -20.33
C VAL A 440 -10.66 -16.52 -20.62
N THR A 441 -10.33 -15.77 -19.58
CA THR A 441 -9.66 -14.46 -19.67
C THR A 441 -8.26 -14.57 -19.08
N GLU A 442 -7.26 -14.22 -19.86
CA GLU A 442 -5.85 -14.14 -19.46
C GLU A 442 -5.46 -12.69 -19.21
N TYR A 443 -4.74 -12.43 -18.12
CA TYR A 443 -4.30 -11.10 -17.69
C TYR A 443 -2.79 -10.97 -17.80
N GLN A 444 -2.31 -9.83 -18.28
CA GLN A 444 -0.90 -9.54 -18.42
C GLN A 444 -0.54 -8.33 -17.53
N TRP A 445 0.35 -8.57 -16.57
CA TRP A 445 0.73 -7.58 -15.56
C TRP A 445 2.20 -7.17 -15.69
N ALA A 446 2.48 -5.89 -15.51
CA ALA A 446 3.82 -5.34 -15.29
C ALA A 446 3.88 -4.75 -13.88
N GLY A 447 4.44 -5.52 -12.94
CA GLY A 447 4.29 -5.21 -11.52
C GLY A 447 2.80 -5.16 -11.14
N ASP A 448 2.36 -4.03 -10.60
CA ASP A 448 0.98 -3.80 -10.19
C ASP A 448 0.05 -3.26 -11.30
N LEU A 449 0.54 -3.12 -12.54
CA LEU A 449 -0.23 -2.57 -13.66
C LEU A 449 -0.78 -3.68 -14.53
N LEU A 450 -2.10 -3.78 -14.68
CA LEU A 450 -2.74 -4.63 -15.67
C LEU A 450 -2.60 -3.97 -17.05
N LEU A 451 -1.74 -4.50 -17.90
CA LEU A 451 -1.48 -3.91 -19.23
C LEU A 451 -2.43 -4.40 -20.31
N SER A 452 -2.87 -5.65 -20.21
CA SER A 452 -3.89 -6.18 -21.12
C SER A 452 -4.63 -7.36 -20.52
N GLU A 453 -5.82 -7.60 -21.06
CA GLU A 453 -6.56 -8.84 -20.86
C GLU A 453 -6.99 -9.41 -22.20
N LYS A 454 -7.00 -10.74 -22.30
CA LYS A 454 -7.32 -11.47 -23.53
C LYS A 454 -8.43 -12.46 -23.25
N THR A 455 -9.55 -12.34 -23.98
CA THR A 455 -10.69 -13.27 -23.90
C THR A 455 -11.12 -13.65 -25.32
N ASP A 456 -11.16 -14.95 -25.62
CA ASP A 456 -11.57 -15.49 -26.95
C ASP A 456 -10.82 -14.82 -28.12
N GLY A 457 -9.52 -14.60 -27.95
CA GLY A 457 -8.65 -13.97 -28.95
C GLY A 457 -8.77 -12.43 -29.02
N ARG A 458 -9.71 -11.81 -28.33
CA ARG A 458 -9.85 -10.35 -28.24
C ARG A 458 -8.97 -9.82 -27.14
N ILE A 459 -8.23 -8.75 -27.42
CA ILE A 459 -7.35 -8.11 -26.45
C ILE A 459 -7.87 -6.72 -26.12
N ILE A 460 -7.99 -6.43 -24.83
CA ILE A 460 -8.20 -5.08 -24.28
C ILE A 460 -6.87 -4.60 -23.73
N TRP A 461 -6.49 -3.38 -24.06
CA TRP A 461 -5.23 -2.77 -23.64
C TRP A 461 -5.46 -1.62 -22.69
N TYR A 462 -4.62 -1.50 -21.68
CA TYR A 462 -4.65 -0.43 -20.69
C TYR A 462 -3.36 0.38 -20.73
N CYS A 463 -3.49 1.68 -20.64
CA CYS A 463 -2.35 2.59 -20.60
C CYS A 463 -2.33 3.38 -19.30
N TYR A 464 -1.13 3.59 -18.79
CA TYR A 464 -0.89 4.28 -17.52
C TYR A 464 0.10 5.42 -17.71
N ASP A 465 0.01 6.44 -16.86
CA ASP A 465 1.07 7.43 -16.70
C ASP A 465 2.23 6.86 -15.86
N SER A 466 3.31 7.63 -15.72
CA SER A 466 4.49 7.22 -14.94
C SER A 466 4.21 7.09 -13.44
N GLN A 467 3.06 7.57 -12.99
CA GLN A 467 2.57 7.49 -11.60
C GLN A 467 1.54 6.38 -11.40
N ALA A 468 1.46 5.43 -12.35
CA ALA A 468 0.52 4.30 -12.30
C ALA A 468 -0.97 4.67 -12.38
N ASN A 469 -1.33 5.88 -12.83
CA ASN A 469 -2.72 6.22 -13.07
C ASN A 469 -3.16 5.74 -14.46
N LEU A 470 -4.32 5.09 -14.54
CA LEU A 470 -4.96 4.73 -15.80
C LEU A 470 -5.26 5.98 -16.63
N ILE A 471 -4.86 6.00 -17.90
CA ILE A 471 -5.12 7.09 -18.84
C ILE A 471 -6.07 6.69 -19.96
N SER A 472 -5.95 5.46 -20.48
CA SER A 472 -6.80 5.02 -21.57
C SER A 472 -7.01 3.52 -21.59
N VAL A 473 -8.08 3.11 -22.25
CA VAL A 473 -8.38 1.73 -22.61
C VAL A 473 -8.58 1.64 -24.13
N THR A 474 -8.01 0.60 -24.74
CA THR A 474 -8.24 0.29 -26.16
C THR A 474 -9.05 -0.99 -26.26
N ILE A 475 -10.27 -0.89 -26.78
CA ILE A 475 -11.22 -1.97 -26.95
C ILE A 475 -11.52 -2.12 -28.45
N ARG A 476 -11.31 -3.32 -29.01
CA ARG A 476 -11.51 -3.58 -30.44
C ARG A 476 -10.79 -2.60 -31.38
N GLY A 477 -9.59 -2.14 -30.96
CA GLY A 477 -8.78 -1.20 -31.72
C GLY A 477 -9.20 0.28 -31.57
N ILE A 478 -10.25 0.58 -30.83
CA ILE A 478 -10.71 1.95 -30.54
C ILE A 478 -10.20 2.33 -29.14
N THR A 479 -9.56 3.49 -29.05
CA THR A 479 -9.03 4.01 -27.78
C THR A 479 -9.98 5.00 -27.16
N TYR A 480 -10.26 4.81 -25.89
CA TYR A 480 -11.06 5.69 -25.03
C TYR A 480 -10.21 6.18 -23.87
N PHE A 481 -10.41 7.43 -23.48
CA PHE A 481 -9.66 8.09 -22.42
C PHE A 481 -10.45 8.09 -21.11
N TYR A 482 -9.77 7.81 -20.01
CA TYR A 482 -10.36 7.85 -18.69
C TYR A 482 -10.43 9.26 -18.12
N VAL A 483 -11.62 9.66 -17.73
CA VAL A 483 -11.85 10.87 -16.92
C VAL A 483 -12.08 10.46 -15.48
N ARG A 484 -11.38 11.10 -14.55
CA ARG A 484 -11.41 10.76 -13.14
C ARG A 484 -11.84 11.95 -12.27
N ASN A 485 -12.45 11.64 -11.13
CA ASN A 485 -12.65 12.60 -10.03
C ASN A 485 -11.44 12.60 -9.07
N VAL A 486 -11.51 13.37 -7.98
CA VAL A 486 -10.45 13.42 -6.94
C VAL A 486 -10.26 12.06 -6.28
N GLN A 487 -11.33 11.31 -6.07
CA GLN A 487 -11.31 10.00 -5.40
C GLN A 487 -10.70 8.89 -6.26
N GLY A 488 -10.38 9.19 -7.54
CA GLY A 488 -9.85 8.19 -8.47
C GLY A 488 -10.93 7.39 -9.21
N ASP A 489 -12.22 7.66 -8.97
CA ASP A 489 -13.30 7.02 -9.70
C ASP A 489 -13.21 7.34 -11.19
N ILE A 490 -13.45 6.34 -12.03
CA ILE A 490 -13.63 6.54 -13.46
C ILE A 490 -15.05 7.06 -13.66
N ILE A 491 -15.18 8.35 -13.91
CA ILE A 491 -16.50 9.02 -14.04
C ILE A 491 -16.97 9.12 -15.48
N ALA A 492 -16.07 9.04 -16.45
CA ALA A 492 -16.44 9.04 -17.86
C ALA A 492 -15.37 8.39 -18.74
N LEU A 493 -15.78 7.98 -19.95
CA LEU A 493 -14.92 7.61 -21.06
C LEU A 493 -15.09 8.64 -22.17
N VAL A 494 -13.98 9.08 -22.77
CA VAL A 494 -13.94 10.07 -23.88
C VAL A 494 -13.34 9.39 -25.10
N ASP A 495 -13.93 9.58 -26.27
CA ASP A 495 -13.43 9.06 -27.54
C ASP A 495 -12.32 9.91 -28.16
N ALA A 496 -11.83 9.52 -29.34
CA ALA A 496 -10.79 10.23 -30.09
C ALA A 496 -11.22 11.62 -30.60
N ASP A 497 -12.50 11.91 -30.63
CA ASP A 497 -13.04 13.22 -31.02
C ASP A 497 -13.22 14.17 -29.82
N GLY A 498 -12.94 13.70 -28.61
CA GLY A 498 -13.13 14.48 -27.39
C GLY A 498 -14.55 14.44 -26.83
N LYS A 499 -15.38 13.53 -27.33
CA LYS A 499 -16.77 13.38 -26.91
C LYS A 499 -16.86 12.35 -25.77
N VAL A 500 -17.64 12.66 -24.76
CA VAL A 500 -18.00 11.71 -23.70
C VAL A 500 -18.96 10.65 -24.29
N VAL A 501 -18.55 9.39 -24.25
CA VAL A 501 -19.28 8.25 -24.86
C VAL A 501 -19.86 7.29 -23.82
N ALA A 502 -19.42 7.41 -22.56
CA ALA A 502 -19.94 6.63 -21.45
C ALA A 502 -19.75 7.40 -20.14
N VAL A 503 -20.75 7.37 -19.27
CA VAL A 503 -20.73 7.95 -17.91
C VAL A 503 -20.93 6.83 -16.90
N THR A 504 -20.37 6.97 -15.71
CA THR A 504 -20.53 5.98 -14.62
C THR A 504 -22.01 5.87 -14.25
N GLY A 505 -22.56 4.64 -14.28
CA GLY A 505 -23.96 4.34 -13.91
C GLY A 505 -24.89 4.01 -15.08
N GLU A 506 -24.70 4.58 -16.26
CA GLU A 506 -25.54 4.32 -17.47
C GLU A 506 -24.92 3.30 -18.44
N LEU A 507 -24.01 2.46 -17.94
CA LEU A 507 -23.09 1.68 -18.78
C LEU A 507 -23.67 0.36 -19.29
N ALA A 508 -24.97 0.09 -19.11
CA ALA A 508 -25.54 -1.25 -19.35
C ALA A 508 -25.45 -1.73 -20.81
N ASP A 509 -25.39 -0.82 -21.79
CA ASP A 509 -25.42 -1.17 -23.22
C ASP A 509 -24.28 -0.56 -24.06
N THR A 510 -23.28 0.05 -23.43
CA THR A 510 -22.22 0.80 -24.11
C THR A 510 -20.84 0.17 -23.90
N VAL A 511 -19.80 0.79 -24.48
CA VAL A 511 -18.39 0.46 -24.24
C VAL A 511 -18.03 0.45 -22.75
N GLY A 512 -18.78 1.16 -21.92
CA GLY A 512 -18.59 1.17 -20.47
C GLY A 512 -18.85 -0.17 -19.80
N VAL A 513 -19.71 -1.04 -20.33
CA VAL A 513 -19.89 -2.41 -19.80
C VAL A 513 -18.63 -3.24 -19.99
N GLN A 514 -17.91 -3.01 -21.10
CA GLN A 514 -16.67 -3.73 -21.44
C GLN A 514 -15.47 -3.21 -20.66
N ASN A 515 -15.58 -2.01 -20.05
CA ASN A 515 -14.54 -1.46 -19.19
C ASN A 515 -14.69 -2.02 -17.76
N PRO A 516 -13.70 -2.78 -17.24
CA PRO A 516 -13.79 -3.31 -15.90
C PRO A 516 -13.38 -2.29 -14.82
N PHE A 517 -12.61 -1.25 -15.17
CA PHE A 517 -12.18 -0.26 -14.19
C PHE A 517 -13.25 0.79 -13.93
N ARG A 518 -13.67 0.90 -12.65
CA ARG A 518 -14.79 1.77 -12.26
C ARG A 518 -14.45 2.56 -10.98
N TYR A 519 -15.07 2.21 -9.86
CA TYR A 519 -14.87 2.80 -8.54
C TYR A 519 -13.38 2.82 -8.17
N LYS A 520 -12.82 3.98 -7.91
CA LYS A 520 -11.39 4.24 -7.59
C LYS A 520 -10.39 3.63 -8.59
N GLY A 521 -10.85 3.33 -9.80
CA GLY A 521 -10.04 2.63 -10.79
C GLY A 521 -9.75 1.17 -10.43
N TYR A 522 -10.55 0.53 -9.58
CA TYR A 522 -10.45 -0.89 -9.28
C TYR A 522 -11.10 -1.73 -10.36
N TYR A 523 -10.61 -2.95 -10.51
CA TYR A 523 -11.14 -3.92 -11.46
C TYR A 523 -12.43 -4.56 -10.93
N TYR A 524 -13.54 -4.37 -11.63
CA TYR A 524 -14.84 -4.91 -11.29
C TYR A 524 -15.12 -6.21 -12.03
N ASP A 525 -15.44 -7.28 -11.31
CA ASP A 525 -15.89 -8.55 -11.85
C ASP A 525 -17.43 -8.57 -11.95
N ASN A 526 -17.97 -8.38 -13.15
CA ASN A 526 -19.42 -8.34 -13.40
C ASN A 526 -20.15 -9.61 -12.92
N GLU A 527 -19.47 -10.77 -13.01
CA GLU A 527 -20.04 -12.08 -12.68
C GLU A 527 -20.27 -12.27 -11.18
N THR A 528 -19.49 -11.58 -10.36
CA THR A 528 -19.53 -11.71 -8.88
C THR A 528 -20.03 -10.45 -8.19
N GLY A 529 -20.02 -9.30 -8.87
CA GLY A 529 -20.33 -8.00 -8.27
C GLY A 529 -19.24 -7.52 -7.29
N MET A 530 -18.02 -8.04 -7.39
CA MET A 530 -16.90 -7.71 -6.52
C MET A 530 -15.85 -6.86 -7.24
N TYR A 531 -15.16 -6.02 -6.48
CA TYR A 531 -13.94 -5.37 -6.93
C TYR A 531 -12.72 -6.19 -6.54
N TYR A 532 -11.84 -6.46 -7.50
CA TYR A 532 -10.53 -7.06 -7.28
C TYR A 532 -9.50 -5.98 -6.97
N LEU A 533 -8.99 -5.97 -5.75
CA LEU A 533 -7.96 -5.04 -5.25
C LEU A 533 -6.60 -5.74 -5.12
N LYS A 534 -6.25 -6.60 -6.06
CA LYS A 534 -4.99 -7.38 -6.13
C LYS A 534 -4.84 -8.41 -5.02
N SER A 535 -4.78 -8.04 -3.74
CA SER A 535 -4.64 -9.00 -2.63
C SER A 535 -5.98 -9.50 -2.10
N ARG A 536 -7.04 -8.70 -2.19
CA ARG A 536 -8.37 -9.00 -1.62
C ARG A 536 -9.51 -8.64 -2.59
N TYR A 537 -10.70 -9.14 -2.27
CA TYR A 537 -11.93 -8.81 -3.00
C TYR A 537 -12.86 -8.00 -2.10
N TYR A 538 -13.28 -6.84 -2.58
CA TYR A 538 -14.21 -5.93 -1.91
C TYR A 538 -15.62 -6.13 -2.44
N VAL A 539 -16.58 -6.27 -1.52
CA VAL A 539 -18.02 -6.40 -1.85
C VAL A 539 -18.71 -5.09 -1.51
N PRO A 540 -19.14 -4.29 -2.50
CA PRO A 540 -19.81 -3.01 -2.25
C PRO A 540 -21.07 -3.14 -1.40
N ALA A 541 -21.86 -4.20 -1.61
CA ALA A 541 -23.08 -4.46 -0.84
C ALA A 541 -22.83 -4.72 0.66
N LEU A 542 -21.64 -5.16 1.03
CA LEU A 542 -21.23 -5.38 2.41
C LEU A 542 -20.33 -4.26 2.95
N LYS A 543 -19.84 -3.39 2.05
CA LYS A 543 -18.87 -2.32 2.36
C LYS A 543 -17.58 -2.82 3.03
N ARG A 544 -17.20 -4.08 2.75
CA ARG A 544 -16.03 -4.75 3.36
C ARG A 544 -15.40 -5.80 2.46
N PHE A 545 -14.24 -6.26 2.85
CA PHE A 545 -13.55 -7.40 2.24
C PHE A 545 -14.15 -8.73 2.65
N ILE A 546 -14.05 -9.77 1.80
CA ILE A 546 -14.54 -11.13 2.08
C ILE A 546 -13.52 -12.02 2.77
N CYS A 547 -12.30 -11.55 2.97
CA CYS A 547 -11.26 -12.21 3.76
C CYS A 547 -10.53 -11.20 4.62
N THR A 548 -9.82 -11.70 5.62
CA THR A 548 -8.98 -10.87 6.49
C THR A 548 -7.76 -10.34 5.74
N ASP A 549 -7.22 -9.23 6.22
CA ASP A 549 -5.87 -8.82 5.86
C ASP A 549 -4.81 -9.66 6.60
N GLU A 550 -3.54 -9.46 6.25
CA GLU A 550 -2.44 -10.10 6.98
C GLU A 550 -2.34 -9.51 8.39
N ILE A 551 -2.29 -10.40 9.40
CA ILE A 551 -2.31 -9.99 10.81
C ILE A 551 -1.11 -9.10 11.17
N LYS A 552 0.02 -9.21 10.45
CA LYS A 552 1.18 -8.33 10.64
C LYS A 552 0.85 -6.83 10.58
N TYR A 553 -0.19 -6.43 9.86
CA TYR A 553 -0.61 -5.03 9.80
C TYR A 553 -1.24 -4.53 11.11
N THR A 554 -1.75 -5.42 11.98
CA THR A 554 -2.24 -5.02 13.30
C THR A 554 -1.13 -4.51 14.21
N VAL A 555 0.10 -5.01 14.03
CA VAL A 555 1.28 -4.62 14.81
C VAL A 555 2.08 -3.47 14.18
N ALA A 556 1.87 -3.19 12.89
CA ALA A 556 2.63 -2.19 12.15
C ALA A 556 2.46 -0.76 12.71
N SER A 557 1.32 -0.45 13.33
CA SER A 557 1.03 0.84 13.94
C SER A 557 0.32 0.70 15.27
N PRO A 558 1.00 0.35 16.37
CA PRO A 558 0.35 0.17 17.67
C PRO A 558 -0.37 1.42 18.17
N LYS A 559 0.20 2.61 17.97
CA LYS A 559 -0.41 3.89 18.38
C LYS A 559 -1.60 4.29 17.53
N ASP A 560 -1.70 3.78 16.31
CA ASP A 560 -2.86 3.99 15.46
C ASP A 560 -3.94 2.94 15.80
N ARG A 561 -5.19 3.38 15.86
CA ARG A 561 -6.32 2.47 16.03
C ARG A 561 -6.77 1.84 14.73
N SER A 562 -6.35 2.40 13.61
CA SER A 562 -6.51 1.84 12.27
C SER A 562 -5.88 0.45 12.17
N PHE A 563 -6.28 -0.30 11.16
CA PHE A 563 -5.73 -1.63 10.81
C PHE A 563 -5.92 -2.73 11.87
N LYS A 564 -6.77 -2.53 12.88
CA LYS A 564 -7.08 -3.58 13.86
C LYS A 564 -8.26 -4.44 13.43
N ASN A 565 -9.22 -3.89 12.71
CA ASN A 565 -10.28 -4.65 12.05
C ASN A 565 -9.80 -5.10 10.67
N LEU A 566 -9.53 -6.39 10.51
CA LEU A 566 -8.91 -6.95 9.31
C LEU A 566 -9.84 -7.05 8.09
N TYR A 567 -11.13 -6.75 8.22
CA TYR A 567 -12.10 -6.81 7.12
C TYR A 567 -12.52 -5.44 6.60
N VAL A 568 -12.25 -4.39 7.35
CA VAL A 568 -12.76 -3.07 7.03
C VAL A 568 -12.07 -2.50 5.79
N TYR A 569 -12.84 -1.81 4.94
CA TYR A 569 -12.34 -1.09 3.79
C TYR A 569 -12.18 0.40 4.14
N CYS A 570 -10.97 0.95 3.95
CA CYS A 570 -10.65 2.37 4.14
C CYS A 570 -11.05 2.93 5.52
N ASP A 571 -11.05 2.11 6.59
CA ASP A 571 -11.54 2.48 7.92
C ASP A 571 -12.93 3.14 7.88
N ASN A 572 -13.84 2.63 7.06
CA ASN A 572 -15.19 3.15 6.84
C ASN A 572 -15.25 4.62 6.32
N ASN A 573 -14.18 5.10 5.67
CA ASN A 573 -14.12 6.41 5.03
C ASN A 573 -13.82 6.31 3.52
N PRO A 574 -14.74 5.79 2.72
CA PRO A 574 -14.50 5.49 1.31
C PRO A 574 -14.40 6.73 0.42
N TYR A 575 -14.86 7.91 0.88
CA TYR A 575 -14.78 9.15 0.09
C TYR A 575 -13.41 9.82 0.18
N SER A 576 -12.74 9.73 1.34
CA SER A 576 -11.45 10.41 1.56
C SER A 576 -10.25 9.47 1.52
N ARG A 577 -10.47 8.14 1.49
CA ARG A 577 -9.43 7.12 1.53
C ARG A 577 -9.60 6.11 0.39
N GLU A 578 -8.49 5.50 -0.06
CA GLU A 578 -8.45 4.44 -1.07
C GLU A 578 -7.50 3.32 -0.63
N ASP A 579 -7.75 2.09 -1.08
CA ASP A 579 -6.88 0.94 -0.86
C ASP A 579 -6.48 0.32 -2.21
N PRO A 580 -5.43 0.81 -2.88
CA PRO A 580 -5.08 0.41 -4.25
C PRO A 580 -4.61 -1.04 -4.37
N THR A 581 -4.21 -1.66 -3.27
CA THR A 581 -3.61 -2.99 -3.23
C THR A 581 -4.42 -4.03 -2.48
N GLY A 582 -5.48 -3.61 -1.78
CA GLY A 582 -6.25 -4.46 -0.90
C GLY A 582 -5.50 -4.84 0.39
N ARG A 583 -4.51 -4.03 0.82
CA ARG A 583 -3.71 -4.29 2.03
C ARG A 583 -3.87 -3.21 3.08
N PHE A 584 -3.67 -1.96 2.71
CA PHE A 584 -3.92 -0.82 3.58
C PHE A 584 -4.32 0.41 2.77
N TRP A 585 -5.10 1.25 3.40
CA TRP A 585 -5.60 2.46 2.76
C TRP A 585 -4.56 3.60 2.78
N THR A 586 -4.68 4.47 1.78
CA THR A 586 -4.03 5.78 1.73
C THR A 586 -5.10 6.87 1.64
N GLU A 587 -4.80 8.06 2.10
CA GLU A 587 -5.71 9.20 1.88
C GLU A 587 -5.68 9.59 0.41
N VAL A 588 -6.85 9.79 -0.17
CA VAL A 588 -7.02 10.27 -1.55
C VAL A 588 -6.38 11.65 -1.71
N VAL A 589 -6.38 12.41 -0.62
CA VAL A 589 -5.73 13.71 -0.53
C VAL A 589 -4.95 13.74 0.77
N ILE A 590 -3.64 13.60 0.71
CA ILE A 590 -2.78 13.68 1.90
C ILE A 590 -2.66 15.14 2.32
N GLY A 591 -3.16 15.45 3.51
CA GLY A 591 -2.88 16.71 4.18
C GLY A 591 -1.41 16.81 4.59
N ALA A 592 -0.78 17.95 4.36
CA ALA A 592 0.62 18.22 4.72
C ALA A 592 0.96 17.95 6.20
N ALA A 593 -0.05 17.97 7.09
CA ALA A 593 0.13 17.78 8.52
C ALA A 593 0.64 16.38 8.91
N MET A 594 0.21 15.30 8.24
CA MET A 594 0.64 13.94 8.59
C MET A 594 2.12 13.68 8.30
N ASN A 595 2.68 14.29 7.27
CA ASN A 595 4.10 14.10 6.90
C ASN A 595 5.08 14.87 7.79
N VAL A 596 4.66 16.02 8.30
CA VAL A 596 5.48 16.79 9.25
C VAL A 596 5.69 15.99 10.55
N VAL A 597 4.70 15.18 10.95
CA VAL A 597 4.81 14.25 12.08
C VAL A 597 5.89 13.22 11.85
N SER A 598 5.90 12.59 10.68
CA SER A 598 6.87 11.54 10.33
C SER A 598 8.30 12.09 10.32
N CYS A 599 8.50 13.32 9.84
CA CYS A 599 9.82 13.94 9.77
C CYS A 599 10.32 14.50 11.12
N GLY A 600 9.44 15.03 11.95
CA GLY A 600 9.79 15.43 13.31
C GLY A 600 10.27 14.26 14.17
N ILE A 601 9.68 13.09 13.95
CA ILE A 601 10.08 11.84 14.61
C ILE A 601 11.40 11.32 14.05
N ALA A 602 11.58 11.34 12.72
CA ALA A 602 12.84 10.93 12.08
C ALA A 602 14.01 11.82 12.51
N ALA A 603 13.79 13.12 12.73
CA ALA A 603 14.78 14.05 13.24
C ALA A 603 15.34 13.67 14.61
N LYS A 604 14.46 13.27 15.52
CA LYS A 604 14.87 12.87 16.87
C LYS A 604 15.65 11.55 16.86
N VAL A 605 15.24 10.61 16.02
CA VAL A 605 15.89 9.30 15.88
C VAL A 605 17.31 9.42 15.31
N THR A 606 17.54 10.37 14.39
CA THR A 606 18.87 10.57 13.78
C THR A 606 19.76 11.54 14.53
N GLY A 607 19.27 12.20 15.60
CA GLY A 607 20.02 13.22 16.35
C GLY A 607 20.34 14.48 15.52
N GLN A 608 19.63 14.68 14.40
CA GLN A 608 19.78 15.87 13.56
C GLN A 608 18.77 16.93 13.94
N SER A 609 19.20 18.18 14.04
CA SER A 609 18.33 19.34 14.19
C SER A 609 17.74 19.68 12.82
N TYR A 610 16.43 19.65 12.69
CA TYR A 610 15.74 20.11 11.49
C TYR A 610 15.50 21.61 11.54
N THR A 611 15.79 22.27 10.43
CA THR A 611 15.43 23.68 10.23
C THR A 611 13.97 23.80 9.78
N GLY A 612 13.38 24.98 9.87
CA GLY A 612 12.04 25.24 9.34
C GLY A 612 11.89 24.87 7.86
N TRP A 613 13.00 24.86 7.08
CA TRP A 613 13.04 24.42 5.69
C TRP A 613 12.95 22.91 5.52
N ASP A 614 13.54 22.14 6.42
CA ASP A 614 13.45 20.67 6.39
C ASP A 614 12.04 20.20 6.69
N ILE A 615 11.34 20.89 7.60
CA ILE A 615 9.93 20.66 7.91
C ILE A 615 9.05 21.05 6.71
N ALA A 616 9.34 22.18 6.05
CA ALA A 616 8.61 22.58 4.85
C ALA A 616 8.85 21.64 3.68
N ALA A 617 10.09 21.15 3.49
CA ALA A 617 10.42 20.15 2.47
C ALA A 617 9.73 18.81 2.73
N ALA A 618 9.59 18.42 3.98
CA ALA A 618 8.89 17.21 4.38
C ALA A 618 7.38 17.31 4.17
N ALA A 619 6.78 18.45 4.52
CA ALA A 619 5.38 18.74 4.21
C ALA A 619 5.12 18.78 2.69
N PHE A 620 6.11 19.26 1.91
CA PHE A 620 6.07 19.28 0.45
C PHE A 620 6.21 17.87 -0.14
N SER A 621 7.12 17.04 0.38
CA SER A 621 7.32 15.66 -0.09
C SER A 621 6.08 14.79 0.16
N GLY A 622 5.34 15.02 1.24
CA GLY A 622 4.10 14.29 1.53
C GLY A 622 2.94 14.61 0.60
N ALA A 623 2.86 15.85 0.17
CA ALA A 623 1.86 16.24 -0.82
C ALA A 623 2.12 15.59 -2.20
N ILE A 624 3.38 15.24 -2.50
CA ILE A 624 3.77 14.54 -3.74
C ILE A 624 3.71 13.01 -3.58
N ALA A 625 3.97 12.49 -2.40
CA ALA A 625 4.04 11.06 -2.08
C ALA A 625 2.73 10.29 -2.34
N SER A 626 1.60 10.97 -2.33
CA SER A 626 0.29 10.35 -2.58
C SER A 626 0.07 9.84 -4.00
N ARG A 627 1.02 10.08 -4.94
CA ARG A 627 0.77 9.83 -6.37
C ARG A 627 1.92 9.24 -7.18
N SER A 628 3.05 8.86 -6.59
CA SER A 628 4.11 8.15 -7.33
C SER A 628 4.63 6.95 -6.54
N ALA A 629 5.01 5.87 -7.25
CA ALA A 629 5.56 4.67 -6.62
C ALA A 629 6.83 4.97 -5.80
N VAL A 630 7.66 5.90 -6.24
CA VAL A 630 8.88 6.34 -5.54
C VAL A 630 8.52 7.08 -4.25
N TRP A 631 7.52 7.95 -4.30
CA TRP A 631 7.09 8.74 -3.15
C TRP A 631 6.18 7.95 -2.20
N GLY A 632 5.36 7.04 -2.73
CA GLY A 632 4.69 6.01 -1.94
C GLY A 632 5.70 5.15 -1.19
N GLY A 633 6.86 4.83 -1.83
CA GLY A 633 7.99 4.16 -1.18
C GLY A 633 8.59 4.95 -0.04
N ILE A 634 8.82 6.24 -0.21
CA ILE A 634 9.34 7.12 0.86
C ILE A 634 8.32 7.23 2.01
N ALA A 635 7.05 7.43 1.73
CA ALA A 635 6.00 7.48 2.75
C ALA A 635 5.88 6.14 3.50
N SER A 636 5.91 5.02 2.79
CA SER A 636 5.90 3.68 3.39
C SER A 636 7.18 3.39 4.17
N ALA A 637 8.35 3.86 3.70
CA ALA A 637 9.61 3.74 4.40
C ALA A 637 9.63 4.53 5.71
N ILE A 638 9.13 5.76 5.67
CA ILE A 638 9.01 6.62 6.85
C ILE A 638 8.01 6.00 7.84
N TYR A 639 6.88 5.49 7.34
CA TYR A 639 5.85 4.85 8.16
C TYR A 639 6.38 3.55 8.81
N ALA A 640 7.06 2.70 8.06
CA ALA A 640 7.61 1.45 8.57
C ALA A 640 8.77 1.70 9.55
N GLY A 641 9.60 2.72 9.31
CA GLY A 641 10.63 3.16 10.24
C GLY A 641 10.04 3.71 11.54
N TRP A 642 8.99 4.51 11.43
CA TRP A 642 8.25 5.01 12.57
C TRP A 642 7.56 3.89 13.36
N SER A 643 6.96 2.92 12.66
CA SER A 643 6.36 1.74 13.27
C SER A 643 7.38 0.90 14.04
N ALA A 644 8.55 0.63 13.45
CA ALA A 644 9.63 -0.09 14.11
C ALA A 644 10.16 0.65 15.34
N TRP A 645 10.30 1.96 15.24
CA TRP A 645 10.72 2.80 16.38
C TRP A 645 9.69 2.83 17.51
N ASN A 646 8.41 2.93 17.19
CA ASN A 646 7.33 2.90 18.18
C ASN A 646 7.18 1.54 18.89
N ASN A 647 7.68 0.48 18.27
CA ASN A 647 7.69 -0.87 18.86
C ASN A 647 8.98 -1.15 19.67
N GLY A 648 9.76 -0.13 20.00
CA GLY A 648 11.04 -0.31 20.71
C GLY A 648 12.15 -0.89 19.83
N GLY A 649 11.95 -0.90 18.52
CA GLY A 649 12.92 -1.40 17.55
C GLY A 649 14.25 -0.62 17.63
N THR A 650 15.34 -1.34 17.47
CA THR A 650 16.68 -0.74 17.38
C THR A 650 16.75 0.18 16.14
N MET A 651 17.71 1.14 16.15
CA MET A 651 17.95 2.03 14.99
C MET A 651 18.12 1.28 13.67
N LEU A 652 18.50 0.04 13.76
CA LEU A 652 18.70 -0.86 12.65
C LEU A 652 17.38 -1.45 12.12
N GLU A 653 16.48 -1.89 13.00
CA GLU A 653 15.14 -2.35 12.64
C GLU A 653 14.34 -1.21 12.02
N ILE A 654 14.52 0.00 12.52
CA ILE A 654 13.94 1.22 11.96
C ILE A 654 14.48 1.44 10.54
N ALA A 655 15.78 1.37 10.34
CA ALA A 655 16.39 1.57 9.03
C ALA A 655 15.96 0.49 8.01
N ILE A 656 15.81 -0.74 8.45
CA ILE A 656 15.40 -1.86 7.59
C ILE A 656 13.93 -1.81 7.26
N ASN A 657 13.07 -1.62 8.24
CA ASN A 657 11.65 -1.50 7.98
C ASN A 657 11.37 -0.31 7.06
N SER A 658 12.11 0.80 7.23
CA SER A 658 12.07 1.95 6.32
C SER A 658 12.58 1.57 4.93
N ALA A 659 13.72 0.93 4.83
CA ALA A 659 14.30 0.50 3.56
C ALA A 659 13.43 -0.52 2.84
N THR A 660 12.85 -1.45 3.56
CA THR A 660 12.02 -2.52 3.01
C THR A 660 10.66 -2.01 2.52
N ALA A 661 10.04 -1.10 3.27
CA ALA A 661 8.79 -0.47 2.87
C ALA A 661 9.00 0.42 1.63
N PHE A 662 10.15 1.12 1.54
CA PHE A 662 10.54 1.90 0.38
C PHE A 662 10.72 1.02 -0.86
N VAL A 663 11.44 -0.09 -0.74
CA VAL A 663 11.67 -1.03 -1.85
C VAL A 663 10.38 -1.72 -2.28
N GLY A 664 9.49 -2.08 -1.34
CA GLY A 664 8.20 -2.70 -1.62
C GLY A 664 7.26 -1.81 -2.42
N THR A 665 7.39 -0.49 -2.32
CA THR A 665 6.51 0.48 -2.99
C THR A 665 7.16 1.23 -4.15
N ALA A 666 8.49 1.44 -4.14
CA ALA A 666 9.20 2.27 -5.11
C ALA A 666 10.12 1.51 -6.08
N GLY A 667 10.40 0.23 -5.79
CA GLY A 667 11.40 -0.55 -6.53
C GLY A 667 12.84 -0.30 -6.06
N ILE A 668 13.73 -1.24 -6.36
CA ILE A 668 15.08 -1.35 -5.78
C ILE A 668 16.04 -0.22 -6.19
N GLY A 669 15.83 0.41 -7.35
CA GLY A 669 16.76 1.40 -7.92
C GLY A 669 16.90 2.71 -7.14
N SER A 670 15.92 3.07 -6.32
CA SER A 670 15.90 4.35 -5.61
C SER A 670 16.52 4.32 -4.21
N LEU A 671 16.79 3.12 -3.66
CA LEU A 671 17.35 2.98 -2.31
C LEU A 671 18.86 3.32 -2.25
N ALA A 672 19.61 3.02 -3.30
CA ALA A 672 21.05 3.24 -3.35
C ALA A 672 21.46 4.74 -3.28
N GLY A 673 20.56 5.64 -3.70
CA GLY A 673 20.76 7.09 -3.65
C GLY A 673 20.37 7.75 -2.32
N ALA A 674 19.51 7.12 -1.53
CA ALA A 674 18.94 7.73 -0.32
C ALA A 674 19.74 7.37 0.96
N ILE A 675 20.52 6.28 0.96
CA ILE A 675 21.30 5.85 2.11
C ILE A 675 22.78 6.26 1.91
N GLY A 676 23.07 7.55 2.04
CA GLY A 676 24.43 8.09 2.10
C GLY A 676 25.18 7.61 3.35
N GLY A 677 25.99 6.61 3.18
CA GLY A 677 27.17 6.23 3.94
C GLY A 677 27.25 6.55 5.43
N LYS A 678 26.53 5.82 6.30
CA LYS A 678 26.88 5.69 7.72
C LYS A 678 26.69 4.26 8.20
N ASP A 679 27.63 3.80 9.03
CA ASP A 679 27.73 2.46 9.61
C ASP A 679 26.40 2.03 10.29
N LEU A 680 25.76 1.03 9.76
CA LEU A 680 24.55 0.42 10.34
C LEU A 680 24.96 -0.73 11.30
N PRO A 681 24.39 -0.85 12.51
CA PRO A 681 24.61 -1.98 13.40
C PRO A 681 23.99 -3.27 12.84
N ARG A 682 24.48 -4.44 13.25
CA ARG A 682 24.02 -5.76 12.77
C ARG A 682 22.58 -6.05 13.18
N ILE A 683 21.76 -6.51 12.23
CA ILE A 683 20.46 -7.14 12.50
C ILE A 683 20.65 -8.64 12.63
N PRO A 684 19.92 -9.30 13.49
CA PRO A 684 19.65 -10.72 13.34
C PRO A 684 18.84 -10.91 12.05
N GLU A 685 19.33 -11.73 11.14
CA GLU A 685 18.76 -12.10 9.84
C GLU A 685 17.31 -12.62 9.95
N ASN A 686 16.90 -12.96 11.14
CA ASN A 686 15.66 -13.65 11.51
C ASN A 686 14.42 -12.75 11.56
N THR A 687 14.57 -11.45 11.82
CA THR A 687 13.44 -10.50 11.93
C THR A 687 12.83 -10.21 10.56
N PHE A 688 13.61 -10.37 9.50
CA PHE A 688 13.21 -10.06 8.13
C PHE A 688 12.20 -11.07 7.56
N ASN A 689 12.38 -12.36 7.86
CA ASN A 689 11.57 -13.44 7.27
C ASN A 689 10.21 -13.61 7.94
N ALA A 690 10.04 -13.20 9.21
CA ALA A 690 8.78 -13.30 9.94
C ALA A 690 7.71 -12.28 9.48
N VAL A 691 8.13 -11.18 8.86
CA VAL A 691 7.25 -10.05 8.51
C VAL A 691 6.64 -10.20 7.12
N TYR A 692 7.22 -11.02 6.22
CA TYR A 692 6.84 -11.09 4.81
C TYR A 692 6.25 -12.45 4.41
N GLY A 693 4.92 -12.61 4.61
CA GLY A 693 4.18 -13.72 4.00
C GLY A 693 4.02 -13.52 2.47
N THR A 694 4.13 -14.57 1.76
CA THR A 694 3.92 -14.97 0.35
C THR A 694 3.79 -13.97 -0.81
N GLY A 695 3.50 -12.70 -0.59
CA GLY A 695 3.41 -11.68 -1.67
C GLY A 695 4.62 -10.74 -1.75
N GLY A 696 5.47 -10.71 -0.72
CA GLY A 696 6.64 -9.84 -0.63
C GLY A 696 7.97 -10.50 -1.01
N ASN A 697 7.97 -11.79 -1.31
CA ASN A 697 9.20 -12.58 -1.43
C ASN A 697 10.13 -12.18 -2.59
N LEU A 698 9.58 -11.65 -3.69
CA LEU A 698 10.42 -11.14 -4.80
C LEU A 698 11.25 -9.93 -4.37
N VAL A 699 10.67 -9.05 -3.58
CA VAL A 699 11.32 -7.85 -3.07
C VAL A 699 12.29 -8.23 -1.95
N SER A 700 11.93 -9.21 -1.10
CA SER A 700 12.79 -9.66 0.00
C SER A 700 14.04 -10.40 -0.49
N SER A 701 13.94 -11.21 -1.56
CA SER A 701 15.10 -11.94 -2.07
C SER A 701 16.14 -11.02 -2.72
N SER A 702 15.70 -9.98 -3.44
CA SER A 702 16.60 -8.99 -4.04
C SER A 702 17.20 -8.03 -2.99
N THR A 703 16.44 -7.71 -1.94
CA THR A 703 16.95 -6.89 -0.82
C THR A 703 17.93 -7.68 0.04
N ASN A 704 17.69 -8.99 0.26
CA ASN A 704 18.65 -9.87 0.93
C ASN A 704 19.97 -9.99 0.14
N ALA A 705 19.91 -10.06 -1.20
CA ALA A 705 21.13 -10.07 -2.01
C ALA A 705 21.94 -8.77 -1.88
N GLY A 706 21.28 -7.62 -1.86
CA GLY A 706 21.93 -6.32 -1.63
C GLY A 706 22.51 -6.18 -0.23
N ILE A 707 21.80 -6.67 0.78
CA ILE A 707 22.24 -6.66 2.18
C ILE A 707 23.36 -7.67 2.43
N VAL A 708 23.30 -8.86 1.82
CA VAL A 708 24.37 -9.87 1.90
C VAL A 708 25.67 -9.37 1.25
N GLN A 709 25.60 -8.65 0.14
CA GLN A 709 26.79 -8.02 -0.43
C GLN A 709 27.39 -6.95 0.48
N THR A 710 26.57 -6.16 1.17
CA THR A 710 27.02 -5.19 2.16
C THR A 710 27.62 -5.90 3.41
N HIS A 711 27.05 -7.04 3.79
CA HIS A 711 27.56 -7.87 4.90
C HIS A 711 28.88 -8.58 4.55
N GLN A 712 29.03 -9.16 3.37
CA GLN A 712 30.30 -9.74 2.95
C GLN A 712 31.40 -8.68 2.87
N TYR A 713 31.07 -7.47 2.41
CA TYR A 713 32.01 -6.35 2.39
C TYR A 713 32.45 -5.94 3.80
N ASN A 714 31.54 -5.93 4.78
CA ASN A 714 31.85 -5.62 6.18
C ASN A 714 32.58 -6.77 6.91
N GLN A 715 32.35 -8.03 6.54
CA GLN A 715 33.12 -9.17 7.10
C GLN A 715 34.57 -9.18 6.61
N TYR A 716 34.82 -8.84 5.34
CA TYR A 716 36.19 -8.71 4.83
C TYR A 716 36.97 -7.56 5.45
N SER A 717 36.32 -6.54 5.96
CA SER A 717 36.98 -5.42 6.67
C SER A 717 37.26 -5.69 8.14
N ARG A 718 36.83 -6.84 8.70
CA ARG A 718 37.02 -7.21 10.13
C ARG A 718 37.99 -8.33 10.42
N THR A 719 38.46 -9.02 9.43
CA THR A 719 39.57 -9.97 9.63
C THR A 719 40.88 -9.19 9.59
N ASP A 720 41.43 -8.94 10.77
CA ASP A 720 42.82 -8.54 11.00
C ASP A 720 43.76 -9.62 10.48
N THR A 721 43.97 -9.70 9.19
CA THR A 721 45.13 -10.34 8.58
C THR A 721 45.34 -9.70 7.21
N LEU A 722 46.27 -8.72 7.27
CA LEU A 722 47.23 -8.36 6.26
C LEU A 722 47.09 -9.01 4.88
N HIS A 723 46.43 -8.31 3.96
CA HIS A 723 46.98 -8.12 2.63
C HIS A 723 46.51 -6.81 2.04
N PRO A 724 47.42 -5.86 1.79
CA PRO A 724 47.06 -4.60 1.16
C PRO A 724 46.93 -4.83 -0.34
N TYR A 725 45.72 -4.92 -0.86
CA TYR A 725 45.51 -4.62 -2.27
C TYR A 725 45.69 -3.10 -2.46
N LYS A 726 46.94 -2.70 -2.55
CA LYS A 726 47.34 -1.45 -3.17
C LYS A 726 47.32 -1.68 -4.67
N SER A 727 46.17 -1.44 -5.34
CA SER A 727 46.25 -1.22 -6.78
C SER A 727 47.01 0.12 -6.97
N ALA A 728 47.99 0.13 -7.85
CA ALA A 728 48.80 1.32 -8.17
C ALA A 728 48.02 2.53 -8.72
N THR A 729 46.67 2.45 -8.74
CA THR A 729 45.76 3.41 -9.35
C THR A 729 44.74 4.05 -8.38
N SER A 730 44.89 3.81 -7.06
CA SER A 730 43.95 4.37 -6.07
C SER A 730 44.50 5.66 -5.47
N ARG A 731 43.68 6.71 -5.44
CA ARG A 731 44.04 8.03 -4.88
C ARG A 731 43.44 8.17 -3.48
N CYS A 732 44.28 8.56 -2.50
CA CYS A 732 43.80 8.95 -1.19
C CYS A 732 43.03 10.28 -1.30
N ILE A 733 41.74 10.27 -0.94
CA ILE A 733 40.86 11.44 -1.04
C ILE A 733 40.47 12.04 0.30
N GLY A 734 40.88 11.37 1.42
CA GLY A 734 40.63 11.87 2.77
C GLY A 734 41.04 10.89 3.82
N GLY A 735 40.80 11.23 5.08
CA GLY A 735 41.02 10.38 6.24
C GLY A 735 40.72 11.13 7.54
N GLY A 736 40.66 10.42 8.65
CA GLY A 736 40.35 11.00 9.95
C GLY A 736 40.74 10.10 11.11
N LYS A 737 40.47 10.57 12.32
CA LYS A 737 40.62 9.79 13.54
C LYS A 737 39.22 9.49 14.11
N ARG A 738 39.00 8.25 14.50
CA ARG A 738 37.76 7.83 15.15
C ARG A 738 38.05 7.37 16.58
N TYR A 739 37.41 7.99 17.55
CA TYR A 739 37.51 7.60 18.96
C TYR A 739 36.39 6.62 19.30
N ASN A 740 36.73 5.51 19.95
CA ASN A 740 35.75 4.55 20.45
C ASN A 740 35.55 4.76 21.96
N PRO A 741 34.40 5.32 22.39
CA PRO A 741 34.19 5.62 23.81
C PRO A 741 34.06 4.39 24.71
N ARG A 742 33.78 3.21 24.16
CA ARG A 742 33.71 1.96 24.94
C ARG A 742 35.04 1.32 25.19
N THR A 743 36.00 1.54 24.33
CA THR A 743 37.33 0.94 24.45
C THR A 743 38.43 1.95 24.74
N GLY A 744 38.12 3.24 24.73
CA GLY A 744 39.10 4.33 24.92
C GLY A 744 40.16 4.46 23.83
N LYS A 745 40.02 3.72 22.71
CA LYS A 745 41.01 3.70 21.62
C LYS A 745 40.60 4.61 20.47
N THR A 746 41.60 5.24 19.86
CA THR A 746 41.46 6.05 18.66
C THR A 746 42.03 5.30 17.46
N SER A 747 41.26 5.05 16.44
CA SER A 747 41.70 4.46 15.17
C SER A 747 41.86 5.54 14.11
N ILE A 748 42.88 5.41 13.27
CA ILE A 748 43.13 6.29 12.13
C ILE A 748 42.61 5.57 10.89
N PHE A 749 41.84 6.27 10.04
CA PHE A 749 41.43 5.75 8.76
C PHE A 749 41.79 6.67 7.61
N LYS A 750 42.01 6.09 6.44
CA LYS A 750 42.21 6.81 5.17
C LYS A 750 41.15 6.38 4.16
N ILE A 751 40.72 7.31 3.36
CA ILE A 751 39.72 7.11 2.30
C ILE A 751 40.44 7.10 0.95
N PHE A 752 40.24 6.07 0.17
CA PHE A 752 40.77 5.93 -1.17
C PHE A 752 39.67 5.83 -2.21
N GLN A 753 39.93 6.38 -3.39
CA GLN A 753 39.09 6.22 -4.56
C GLN A 753 39.85 5.48 -5.65
N SER A 754 39.29 4.41 -6.19
CA SER A 754 39.83 3.69 -7.33
C SER A 754 39.67 4.48 -8.61
N SER A 755 40.39 4.10 -9.66
CA SER A 755 40.26 4.67 -11.00
C SER A 755 38.87 4.42 -11.60
N THR A 756 38.09 3.49 -11.06
CA THR A 756 36.71 3.18 -11.45
C THR A 756 35.67 3.91 -10.61
N GLY A 757 36.10 4.84 -9.72
CA GLY A 757 35.22 5.63 -8.88
C GLY A 757 34.81 4.97 -7.55
N LEU A 758 35.23 3.74 -7.27
CA LEU A 758 34.89 3.03 -6.04
C LEU A 758 35.63 3.66 -4.85
N ILE A 759 34.90 3.96 -3.76
CA ILE A 759 35.46 4.53 -2.54
C ILE A 759 35.57 3.43 -1.48
N TYR A 760 36.75 3.30 -0.84
CA TYR A 760 36.98 2.35 0.25
C TYR A 760 37.81 2.94 1.38
N TYR A 761 37.65 2.40 2.58
CA TYR A 761 38.30 2.87 3.80
C TYR A 761 39.36 1.88 4.23
N VAL A 762 40.54 2.39 4.59
CA VAL A 762 41.64 1.61 5.17
C VAL A 762 41.85 2.09 6.59
N TYR A 763 41.71 1.21 7.58
CA TYR A 763 41.98 1.47 8.99
C TYR A 763 43.39 1.02 9.34
N SER A 764 44.12 1.82 10.15
CA SER A 764 45.41 1.48 10.73
C SER A 764 45.35 1.54 12.25
#